data_5a67bc899964f9b1ec7b7f2d28c148e7
#
_entry.id   5a67bc899964f9b1ec7b7f2d28c148e7
#
_cell.length_a   1.000
_cell.length_b   1.000
_cell.length_c   1.000
_cell.angle_alpha   90.00
_cell.angle_beta   90.00
_cell.angle_gamma   90.00
#
_symmetry.space_group_name_H-M   'P 1'
#
loop_
_entity.id
_entity.type
_entity.pdbx_description
1 polymer ?
#
loop_
_entity_poly.entity_id
_entity_poly.type
_entity_poly.pdbx_seq_one_letter_code
_entity_poly.pdbx_strand_id
1 'polypeptide(L)'
;MKKQKTLLLLCNLFCCILLPLSAQKPATNPVIYADAPDMSMLRVGDTYYMSSTTMHMSPGVPIMKSNDLVNWKLVNYAYDTLANIPTMNLDDGKNTYGRGSWASCLRYHEGVYYLSTFAQTTGKTYFYTTKNLEKGPWKCTEFSPAYHDHSFFFDEDGHIYMIYGNGKLFLAELKPDLSGVKPGTERVLIENASAPAGDNIMLGAEGSQLFKVNGKYYLFNITWPRGGVRTVIVHRADKITGPYEGRVVFQDRGIAQGGLVDTPDGRWFAYLFEDCGAVGRIPYLVPVEWKDGWPVLGVNGRAPAKLELPDSRGLIPGIVASDDFNRKKGERALPLVWQWNHNPDNALWSLSARKGYLRLTTGRMETSFTQAKNILTQRTIGPVCTGSVSMDVSGMKEGNFAGLSLFQRKYGQVGVKVTDGKKYIVMVNGENETPAEVEKVPLNQQVVYFKAECDFRNKVDKGYFYYSLDGSNWKAIGNVLKMQYTMPHFMGYRFALFNYATKEVGGYADFDYFKIEDKISDCRWEDICYADDKLEGHKLDIYLPDMDEPSYKVVVLIYGSAWFANNMKQAAFQVFGKSLLDKGFAVVSINHRSSGDAKFPAQINDVKAAIRFIRANAAKYKLDTSFIGITGFSSGGHLASLAGTTNGVKSYTIGAKTVDLEGNVGLYPSFSSRVDAVVNWFGPIDMTRMETLLKLNIHLLVI
;
A
#
# COMPACT_ATOMS: atom_id res chain seq x y z
N MET A 1 -22.14 28.57 50.80
CA MET A 1 -22.57 27.79 49.62
C MET A 1 -22.29 28.53 48.29
N LYS A 2 -21.15 29.19 48.10
CA LYS A 2 -20.80 29.88 46.84
C LYS A 2 -19.37 29.59 46.32
N LYS A 3 -18.66 28.63 46.90
CA LYS A 3 -17.28 28.24 46.48
C LYS A 3 -17.16 26.87 45.81
N GLN A 4 -18.25 26.10 45.63
CA GLN A 4 -18.21 24.77 44.99
C GLN A 4 -18.70 24.73 43.55
N LYS A 5 -19.19 25.84 42.99
CA LYS A 5 -19.66 25.87 41.55
C LYS A 5 -18.59 26.33 40.57
N THR A 6 -17.48 26.88 41.01
CA THR A 6 -16.42 27.40 40.11
C THR A 6 -15.36 26.35 39.78
N LEU A 7 -15.31 25.23 40.51
CA LEU A 7 -14.33 24.15 40.24
C LEU A 7 -14.82 23.13 39.23
N LEU A 8 -16.14 23.06 38.96
CA LEU A 8 -16.68 22.15 37.94
C LEU A 8 -16.68 22.74 36.52
N LEU A 9 -16.46 24.06 36.37
CA LEU A 9 -16.42 24.70 35.03
C LEU A 9 -15.01 24.72 34.43
N LEU A 10 -13.98 24.48 35.20
CA LEU A 10 -12.57 24.44 34.71
C LEU A 10 -12.13 23.03 34.25
N CYS A 11 -12.85 21.98 34.66
CA CYS A 11 -12.55 20.62 34.17
C CYS A 11 -13.15 20.27 32.81
N ASN A 12 -14.11 21.06 32.26
CA ASN A 12 -14.72 20.81 30.98
C ASN A 12 -14.10 21.58 29.81
N LEU A 13 -13.03 22.37 30.02
CA LEU A 13 -12.36 23.14 28.98
C LEU A 13 -11.00 22.54 28.55
N PHE A 14 -10.61 21.39 29.12
CA PHE A 14 -9.33 20.72 28.78
C PHE A 14 -9.52 19.39 28.06
N CYS A 15 -10.72 19.09 27.57
CA CYS A 15 -11.02 17.90 26.79
C CYS A 15 -11.19 18.25 25.31
N CYS A 16 -10.31 19.09 24.78
CA CYS A 16 -10.30 19.41 23.36
C CYS A 16 -8.90 19.18 22.79
N ILE A 17 -8.86 18.28 21.81
CA ILE A 17 -7.80 18.12 20.81
C ILE A 17 -6.56 17.38 21.36
N LEU A 18 -6.72 16.11 21.67
CA LEU A 18 -5.69 15.14 21.36
C LEU A 18 -5.89 14.73 19.89
N LEU A 19 -5.44 15.58 18.97
CA LEU A 19 -5.06 15.08 17.65
C LEU A 19 -3.99 14.00 17.92
N PRO A 20 -4.08 12.81 17.33
CA PRO A 20 -2.97 11.88 17.41
C PRO A 20 -1.75 12.60 16.81
N LEU A 21 -0.80 13.01 17.63
CA LEU A 21 0.53 13.33 17.14
C LEU A 21 1.02 12.02 16.52
N SER A 22 1.03 11.97 15.19
CA SER A 22 1.79 10.96 14.47
C SER A 22 3.20 10.98 15.03
N ALA A 23 3.67 9.89 15.61
CA ALA A 23 5.01 9.82 16.18
C ALA A 23 6.00 10.15 15.05
N GLN A 24 6.76 11.24 15.23
CA GLN A 24 7.80 11.61 14.28
C GLN A 24 8.84 10.51 14.25
N LYS A 25 9.24 10.10 13.05
CA LYS A 25 10.26 9.06 12.82
C LYS A 25 11.46 9.70 12.16
N PRO A 26 12.70 9.29 12.47
CA PRO A 26 13.88 9.79 11.77
C PRO A 26 13.71 9.69 10.25
N ALA A 27 14.22 10.69 9.51
CA ALA A 27 14.19 10.65 8.05
C ALA A 27 14.98 9.45 7.53
N THR A 28 14.37 8.68 6.64
CA THR A 28 14.96 7.48 6.04
C THR A 28 14.71 7.41 4.55
N ASN A 29 15.53 6.66 3.84
CA ASN A 29 15.25 6.23 2.48
C ASN A 29 14.47 4.89 2.48
N PRO A 30 13.52 4.70 1.55
CA PRO A 30 13.03 5.69 0.57
C PRO A 30 12.32 6.86 1.26
N VAL A 31 12.52 8.07 0.74
CA VAL A 31 11.90 9.28 1.33
C VAL A 31 10.38 9.33 1.06
N ILE A 32 9.94 8.74 -0.03
CA ILE A 32 8.53 8.49 -0.35
C ILE A 32 8.39 7.00 -0.68
N TYR A 33 7.80 6.23 0.22
CA TYR A 33 7.55 4.81 -0.03
C TYR A 33 6.18 4.62 -0.70
N ALA A 34 6.03 5.24 -1.89
CA ALA A 34 4.86 5.16 -2.77
C ALA A 34 5.30 5.42 -4.21
N ASP A 35 4.48 5.00 -5.19
CA ASP A 35 4.77 5.18 -6.60
C ASP A 35 4.77 6.67 -7.00
N ALA A 36 5.96 7.23 -7.19
CA ALA A 36 6.19 8.58 -7.68
C ALA A 36 7.39 8.59 -8.62
N PRO A 37 7.24 8.00 -9.83
CA PRO A 37 8.35 7.76 -10.75
C PRO A 37 8.76 9.01 -11.54
N ASP A 38 9.94 8.96 -12.13
CA ASP A 38 10.45 9.92 -13.11
C ASP A 38 10.34 11.37 -12.60
N MET A 39 10.79 11.59 -11.35
CA MET A 39 10.66 12.89 -10.71
C MET A 39 11.47 13.96 -11.41
N SER A 40 10.92 15.18 -11.43
CA SER A 40 11.66 16.41 -11.65
C SER A 40 11.42 17.34 -10.47
N MET A 41 12.50 17.77 -9.83
CA MET A 41 12.45 18.57 -8.60
C MET A 41 13.13 19.93 -8.80
N LEU A 42 12.59 20.95 -8.15
CA LEU A 42 13.20 22.27 -8.07
C LEU A 42 13.00 22.88 -6.68
N ARG A 43 13.85 23.83 -6.33
CA ARG A 43 13.73 24.68 -5.15
C ARG A 43 13.45 26.13 -5.55
N VAL A 44 12.49 26.76 -4.88
CA VAL A 44 12.23 28.20 -4.98
C VAL A 44 12.19 28.78 -3.56
N GLY A 45 13.21 29.57 -3.21
CA GLY A 45 13.42 29.99 -1.82
C GLY A 45 13.64 28.78 -0.91
N ASP A 46 12.83 28.66 0.15
CA ASP A 46 12.87 27.56 1.12
C ASP A 46 11.85 26.45 0.80
N THR A 47 11.31 26.44 -0.42
CA THR A 47 10.27 25.50 -0.81
C THR A 47 10.74 24.62 -1.96
N TYR A 48 10.52 23.32 -1.81
CA TYR A 48 10.77 22.31 -2.84
C TYR A 48 9.47 21.92 -3.51
N TYR A 49 9.52 21.81 -4.83
CA TYR A 49 8.43 21.29 -5.65
C TYR A 49 8.92 20.12 -6.48
N MET A 50 8.07 19.13 -6.64
CA MET A 50 8.36 17.91 -7.38
C MET A 50 7.17 17.53 -8.26
N SER A 51 7.43 17.21 -9.53
CA SER A 51 6.48 16.58 -10.43
C SER A 51 6.86 15.13 -10.68
N SER A 52 5.91 14.29 -11.09
CA SER A 52 6.17 12.89 -11.45
C SER A 52 5.24 12.40 -12.56
N THR A 53 5.57 11.26 -13.13
CA THR A 53 4.77 10.58 -14.15
C THR A 53 3.35 10.28 -13.66
N THR A 54 2.39 10.34 -14.58
CA THR A 54 0.95 10.12 -14.33
C THR A 54 0.41 8.89 -15.04
N MET A 55 0.99 8.52 -16.17
CA MET A 55 0.49 7.50 -17.10
C MET A 55 -0.95 7.79 -17.52
N HIS A 56 -1.85 6.83 -17.30
CA HIS A 56 -3.25 6.86 -17.72
C HIS A 56 -4.20 7.47 -16.69
N MET A 57 -3.69 7.89 -15.52
CA MET A 57 -4.52 8.45 -14.47
C MET A 57 -4.96 9.90 -14.76
N SER A 58 -6.13 10.28 -14.31
CA SER A 58 -6.67 11.65 -14.36
C SER A 58 -7.12 12.08 -12.96
N PRO A 59 -6.76 13.29 -12.50
CA PRO A 59 -5.93 14.33 -13.12
C PRO A 59 -4.43 13.97 -13.18
N GLY A 60 -3.63 14.75 -13.92
CA GLY A 60 -2.17 14.61 -14.04
C GLY A 60 -1.53 15.97 -14.32
N VAL A 61 -0.34 16.13 -14.40
CA VAL A 61 0.84 15.63 -13.74
C VAL A 61 0.79 16.02 -12.25
N PRO A 62 1.01 15.12 -11.30
CA PRO A 62 0.95 15.45 -9.88
C PRO A 62 2.11 16.37 -9.50
N ILE A 63 1.79 17.38 -8.70
CA ILE A 63 2.74 18.34 -8.16
C ILE A 63 2.72 18.22 -6.65
N MET A 64 3.89 17.95 -6.09
CA MET A 64 4.11 17.79 -4.66
C MET A 64 4.98 18.93 -4.15
N LYS A 65 4.81 19.27 -2.87
CA LYS A 65 5.54 20.33 -2.16
C LYS A 65 6.12 19.79 -0.87
N SER A 66 7.33 20.24 -0.55
CA SER A 66 7.98 20.05 0.76
C SER A 66 8.75 21.31 1.15
N ASN A 67 8.99 21.52 2.45
CA ASN A 67 9.90 22.54 2.96
C ASN A 67 11.18 21.94 3.56
N ASP A 68 11.31 20.59 3.54
CA ASP A 68 12.40 19.89 4.21
C ASP A 68 12.90 18.65 3.44
N LEU A 69 12.42 18.43 2.20
CA LEU A 69 12.72 17.26 1.34
C LEU A 69 12.17 15.93 1.85
N VAL A 70 11.60 15.87 3.04
CA VAL A 70 11.09 14.63 3.68
C VAL A 70 9.56 14.59 3.72
N ASN A 71 8.96 15.69 4.14
CA ASN A 71 7.52 15.78 4.36
C ASN A 71 6.81 16.36 3.14
N TRP A 72 6.36 15.49 2.26
CA TRP A 72 5.74 15.82 0.99
C TRP A 72 4.23 15.83 1.07
N LYS A 73 3.60 16.74 0.34
CA LYS A 73 2.14 16.78 0.14
C LYS A 73 1.80 17.11 -1.30
N LEU A 74 0.72 16.53 -1.81
CA LEU A 74 0.12 16.93 -3.08
C LEU A 74 -0.46 18.34 -2.95
N VAL A 75 -0.17 19.22 -3.92
CA VAL A 75 -0.65 20.61 -3.90
C VAL A 75 -1.42 20.98 -5.16
N ASN A 76 -1.18 20.30 -6.30
CA ASN A 76 -1.88 20.57 -7.56
C ASN A 76 -1.68 19.45 -8.57
N TYR A 77 -2.34 19.59 -9.71
CA TYR A 77 -2.13 18.87 -10.96
C TYR A 77 -2.03 19.86 -12.12
N ALA A 78 -1.31 19.51 -13.18
CA ALA A 78 -1.16 20.37 -14.36
C ALA A 78 -2.41 20.38 -15.24
N TYR A 79 -3.20 19.28 -15.21
CA TYR A 79 -4.46 19.14 -15.97
C TYR A 79 -5.45 18.24 -15.25
N ASP A 80 -6.73 18.44 -15.49
CA ASP A 80 -7.80 17.52 -15.04
C ASP A 80 -7.90 16.31 -15.96
N THR A 81 -7.84 16.52 -17.28
CA THR A 81 -7.76 15.49 -18.33
C THR A 81 -6.74 15.89 -19.38
N LEU A 82 -5.88 14.95 -19.83
CA LEU A 82 -4.86 15.24 -20.83
C LEU A 82 -5.47 15.48 -22.22
N ALA A 83 -6.35 14.61 -22.63
CA ALA A 83 -7.10 14.72 -23.90
C ALA A 83 -8.43 13.97 -23.80
N ASN A 84 -9.44 14.46 -24.52
CA ASN A 84 -10.75 13.79 -24.64
C ASN A 84 -10.76 12.95 -25.91
N ILE A 85 -10.23 11.73 -25.82
CA ILE A 85 -10.15 10.77 -26.93
C ILE A 85 -10.57 9.37 -26.46
N PRO A 86 -11.04 8.49 -27.35
CA PRO A 86 -11.59 7.19 -26.99
C PRO A 86 -10.66 6.33 -26.12
N THR A 87 -9.35 6.35 -26.37
CA THR A 87 -8.37 5.59 -25.58
C THR A 87 -8.25 6.09 -24.13
N MET A 88 -8.34 7.40 -23.91
CA MET A 88 -8.30 8.00 -22.56
C MET A 88 -9.66 7.95 -21.87
N ASN A 89 -10.72 7.74 -22.62
CA ASN A 89 -12.07 7.57 -22.11
C ASN A 89 -12.45 6.12 -21.84
N LEU A 90 -11.61 5.15 -22.18
CA LEU A 90 -11.94 3.71 -22.18
C LEU A 90 -13.13 3.39 -23.09
N ASP A 91 -13.31 4.10 -24.21
CA ASP A 91 -14.43 3.87 -25.12
C ASP A 91 -14.08 2.77 -26.15
N ASP A 92 -15.07 2.01 -26.58
CA ASP A 92 -14.96 0.94 -27.59
C ASP A 92 -13.86 -0.11 -27.29
N GLY A 93 -13.67 -0.46 -26.02
CA GLY A 93 -12.63 -1.39 -25.58
C GLY A 93 -11.20 -0.86 -25.68
N LYS A 94 -11.02 0.41 -26.06
CA LYS A 94 -9.71 1.06 -26.17
C LYS A 94 -9.22 1.52 -24.80
N ASN A 95 -7.90 1.68 -24.66
CA ASN A 95 -7.29 2.19 -23.43
C ASN A 95 -5.93 2.83 -23.71
N THR A 96 -5.40 3.53 -22.71
CA THR A 96 -4.08 4.17 -22.75
C THR A 96 -3.14 3.67 -21.65
N TYR A 97 -3.36 2.45 -21.16
CA TYR A 97 -2.46 1.85 -20.16
C TYR A 97 -1.00 1.91 -20.61
N GLY A 98 -0.14 2.51 -19.78
CA GLY A 98 1.28 2.69 -20.04
C GLY A 98 1.64 3.64 -21.19
N ARG A 99 0.68 4.39 -21.76
CA ARG A 99 0.88 5.29 -22.91
C ARG A 99 0.34 6.70 -22.72
N GLY A 100 -0.09 7.04 -21.51
CA GLY A 100 -0.54 8.38 -21.17
C GLY A 100 0.63 9.35 -21.01
N SER A 101 0.55 10.20 -20.00
CA SER A 101 1.57 11.21 -19.68
C SER A 101 2.75 10.56 -18.96
N TRP A 102 3.95 10.64 -19.57
CA TRP A 102 5.19 10.05 -19.06
C TRP A 102 6.01 11.06 -18.27
N ALA A 103 7.35 10.89 -18.24
CA ALA A 103 8.28 11.73 -17.49
C ALA A 103 7.98 13.21 -17.69
N SER A 104 8.13 13.98 -16.61
CA SER A 104 7.90 15.43 -16.63
C SER A 104 9.18 16.19 -16.29
N CYS A 105 9.27 17.43 -16.75
CA CYS A 105 10.33 18.35 -16.40
C CYS A 105 9.72 19.63 -15.82
N LEU A 106 10.12 19.99 -14.60
CA LEU A 106 9.62 21.15 -13.86
C LEU A 106 10.73 22.19 -13.75
N ARG A 107 10.44 23.46 -14.11
CA ARG A 107 11.38 24.59 -14.06
C ARG A 107 10.68 25.84 -13.52
N TYR A 108 11.49 26.75 -12.98
CA TYR A 108 11.08 28.09 -12.57
C TYR A 108 12.00 29.11 -13.22
N HIS A 109 11.43 30.08 -13.92
CA HIS A 109 12.18 31.14 -14.58
C HIS A 109 11.37 32.44 -14.54
N GLU A 110 11.98 33.51 -14.08
CA GLU A 110 11.41 34.88 -14.05
C GLU A 110 9.97 34.97 -13.50
N GLY A 111 9.72 34.33 -12.36
CA GLY A 111 8.41 34.39 -11.70
C GLY A 111 7.35 33.45 -12.28
N VAL A 112 7.71 32.62 -13.27
CA VAL A 112 6.81 31.68 -13.92
C VAL A 112 7.29 30.25 -13.69
N TYR A 113 6.37 29.36 -13.37
CA TYR A 113 6.61 27.92 -13.32
C TYR A 113 6.27 27.30 -14.67
N TYR A 114 7.13 26.44 -15.13
CA TYR A 114 7.00 25.69 -16.38
C TYR A 114 7.06 24.20 -16.07
N LEU A 115 6.14 23.45 -16.63
CA LEU A 115 6.10 22.01 -16.55
C LEU A 115 5.90 21.44 -17.93
N SER A 116 6.75 20.49 -18.34
CA SER A 116 6.54 19.74 -19.59
C SER A 116 6.35 18.26 -19.34
N THR A 117 5.64 17.60 -20.25
CA THR A 117 5.48 16.15 -20.32
C THR A 117 5.17 15.74 -21.76
N PHE A 118 5.15 14.44 -22.04
CA PHE A 118 4.77 13.92 -23.33
C PHE A 118 3.87 12.69 -23.19
N ALA A 119 3.09 12.39 -24.22
CA ALA A 119 2.22 11.22 -24.20
C ALA A 119 2.26 10.50 -25.55
N GLN A 120 2.55 9.21 -25.50
CA GLN A 120 2.61 8.38 -26.73
C GLN A 120 1.25 8.22 -27.39
N THR A 121 0.17 8.10 -26.61
CA THR A 121 -1.19 7.95 -27.14
C THR A 121 -1.62 9.13 -28.02
N THR A 122 -1.23 10.35 -27.66
CA THR A 122 -1.55 11.55 -28.44
C THR A 122 -0.49 11.91 -29.46
N GLY A 123 0.73 11.37 -29.34
CA GLY A 123 1.87 11.74 -30.17
C GLY A 123 2.35 13.16 -29.95
N LYS A 124 2.12 13.74 -28.77
CA LYS A 124 2.38 15.15 -28.46
C LYS A 124 3.27 15.36 -27.26
N THR A 125 3.95 16.50 -27.29
CA THR A 125 4.63 17.13 -26.15
C THR A 125 3.77 18.28 -25.65
N TYR A 126 3.69 18.42 -24.34
CA TYR A 126 2.86 19.40 -23.64
C TYR A 126 3.72 20.30 -22.76
N PHE A 127 3.44 21.60 -22.79
CA PHE A 127 4.00 22.58 -21.87
C PHE A 127 2.89 23.28 -21.12
N TYR A 128 3.00 23.30 -19.80
CA TYR A 128 2.11 23.98 -18.89
C TYR A 128 2.83 25.11 -18.20
N THR A 129 2.24 26.30 -18.16
CA THR A 129 2.82 27.49 -17.52
C THR A 129 1.86 28.11 -16.54
N THR A 130 2.38 28.58 -15.40
CA THR A 130 1.58 29.31 -14.38
C THR A 130 2.48 30.21 -13.54
N LYS A 131 1.93 31.30 -13.01
CA LYS A 131 2.57 32.11 -11.98
C LYS A 131 2.30 31.60 -10.56
N ASN A 132 1.34 30.68 -10.40
CA ASN A 132 1.02 30.08 -9.11
C ASN A 132 0.88 28.56 -9.25
N LEU A 133 1.96 27.87 -8.96
CA LEU A 133 2.06 26.43 -9.10
C LEU A 133 1.03 25.68 -8.22
N GLU A 134 0.75 26.19 -7.01
CA GLU A 134 -0.14 25.52 -6.05
C GLU A 134 -1.63 25.71 -6.38
N LYS A 135 -2.01 26.73 -7.14
CA LYS A 135 -3.41 27.08 -7.42
C LYS A 135 -3.75 27.17 -8.90
N GLY A 136 -2.74 27.26 -9.77
CA GLY A 136 -2.97 27.55 -11.19
C GLY A 136 -3.46 28.99 -11.41
N PRO A 137 -4.25 29.27 -12.46
CA PRO A 137 -4.53 28.34 -13.55
C PRO A 137 -3.29 28.01 -14.37
N TRP A 138 -3.32 26.89 -15.05
CA TRP A 138 -2.30 26.49 -16.02
C TRP A 138 -2.70 26.91 -17.42
N LYS A 139 -1.75 27.48 -18.18
CA LYS A 139 -1.87 27.63 -19.62
C LYS A 139 -1.15 26.46 -20.28
N CYS A 140 -1.86 25.71 -21.14
CA CYS A 140 -1.28 24.61 -21.90
C CYS A 140 -0.89 25.06 -23.31
N THR A 141 0.27 24.62 -23.78
CA THR A 141 0.71 24.67 -25.18
C THR A 141 1.15 23.26 -25.56
N GLU A 142 0.75 22.77 -26.74
CA GLU A 142 1.06 21.43 -27.20
C GLU A 142 1.56 21.42 -28.63
N PHE A 143 2.40 20.46 -28.98
CA PHE A 143 2.89 20.25 -30.33
C PHE A 143 3.34 18.80 -30.56
N SER A 144 3.51 18.41 -31.81
CA SER A 144 4.07 17.12 -32.22
C SER A 144 5.51 17.28 -32.68
N PRO A 145 6.33 16.22 -32.54
CA PRO A 145 6.03 14.90 -32.00
C PRO A 145 6.07 14.85 -30.48
N ALA A 146 5.81 13.66 -29.91
CA ALA A 146 6.09 13.34 -28.51
C ALA A 146 7.60 13.12 -28.36
N TYR A 147 8.29 14.10 -27.78
CA TYR A 147 9.72 14.04 -27.53
C TYR A 147 10.01 13.21 -26.28
N HIS A 148 10.65 12.06 -26.46
CA HIS A 148 10.86 11.06 -25.40
C HIS A 148 11.79 11.56 -24.30
N ASP A 149 11.36 11.47 -23.05
CA ASP A 149 12.12 11.77 -21.82
C ASP A 149 12.88 13.10 -21.89
N HIS A 150 12.21 14.12 -22.42
CA HIS A 150 12.83 15.41 -22.63
C HIS A 150 12.96 16.20 -21.31
N SER A 151 14.00 17.01 -21.28
CA SER A 151 14.22 18.08 -20.31
C SER A 151 14.43 19.38 -21.08
N PHE A 152 13.94 20.48 -20.52
CA PHE A 152 14.19 21.80 -21.11
C PHE A 152 14.93 22.70 -20.12
N PHE A 153 15.60 23.72 -20.65
CA PHE A 153 16.49 24.59 -19.88
C PHE A 153 16.47 26.01 -20.44
N PHE A 154 16.31 27.01 -19.57
CA PHE A 154 16.49 28.42 -19.88
C PHE A 154 17.95 28.77 -19.69
N ASP A 155 18.63 29.11 -20.77
CA ASP A 155 20.05 29.45 -20.70
C ASP A 155 20.27 30.97 -20.61
N GLU A 156 21.45 31.37 -20.15
CA GLU A 156 21.84 32.76 -19.97
C GLU A 156 21.95 33.54 -21.30
N ASP A 157 22.05 32.83 -22.42
CA ASP A 157 22.03 33.39 -23.77
C ASP A 157 20.62 33.82 -24.24
N GLY A 158 19.60 33.62 -23.40
CA GLY A 158 18.21 33.97 -23.68
C GLY A 158 17.45 32.93 -24.51
N HIS A 159 18.07 31.79 -24.82
CA HIS A 159 17.43 30.69 -25.55
C HIS A 159 16.85 29.63 -24.60
N ILE A 160 15.81 28.93 -25.07
CA ILE A 160 15.25 27.80 -24.39
C ILE A 160 15.66 26.53 -25.13
N TYR A 161 16.42 25.69 -24.48
CA TYR A 161 16.91 24.44 -25.08
C TYR A 161 16.10 23.25 -24.57
N MET A 162 15.93 22.24 -25.42
CA MET A 162 15.34 20.94 -25.08
C MET A 162 16.32 19.83 -25.41
N ILE A 163 16.57 18.91 -24.47
CA ILE A 163 17.36 17.69 -24.64
C ILE A 163 16.41 16.50 -24.51
N TYR A 164 16.52 15.51 -25.42
CA TYR A 164 15.66 14.33 -25.47
C TYR A 164 16.34 13.16 -26.17
N GLY A 165 15.76 11.98 -26.05
CA GLY A 165 16.22 10.78 -26.76
C GLY A 165 16.50 9.60 -25.85
N ASN A 166 16.91 8.49 -26.46
CA ASN A 166 17.30 7.25 -25.78
C ASN A 166 18.56 6.70 -26.45
N GLY A 167 19.65 6.58 -25.68
CA GLY A 167 20.97 6.18 -26.17
C GLY A 167 21.67 7.26 -26.98
N LYS A 168 21.07 7.73 -28.04
CA LYS A 168 21.47 8.94 -28.80
C LYS A 168 20.63 10.10 -28.27
N LEU A 169 21.30 11.16 -27.82
CA LEU A 169 20.66 12.36 -27.28
C LEU A 169 20.74 13.51 -28.26
N PHE A 170 19.66 14.25 -28.36
CA PHE A 170 19.50 15.40 -29.25
C PHE A 170 19.34 16.69 -28.44
N LEU A 171 19.76 17.79 -29.03
CA LEU A 171 19.54 19.16 -28.56
C LEU A 171 18.73 19.89 -29.62
N ALA A 172 17.68 20.61 -29.19
CA ALA A 172 16.93 21.51 -30.04
C ALA A 172 16.64 22.81 -29.28
N GLU A 173 16.48 23.92 -30.02
CA GLU A 173 16.01 25.18 -29.47
C GLU A 173 14.46 25.22 -29.55
N LEU A 174 13.80 25.57 -28.45
CA LEU A 174 12.37 25.82 -28.42
C LEU A 174 12.04 27.23 -28.88
N LYS A 175 10.88 27.42 -29.50
CA LYS A 175 10.32 28.75 -29.73
C LYS A 175 10.02 29.42 -28.38
N PRO A 176 10.16 30.77 -28.28
CA PRO A 176 9.90 31.48 -27.00
C PRO A 176 8.49 31.30 -26.44
N ASP A 177 7.49 31.05 -27.29
CA ASP A 177 6.10 30.78 -26.91
C ASP A 177 5.82 29.32 -26.59
N LEU A 178 6.84 28.46 -26.64
CA LEU A 178 6.78 27.00 -26.40
C LEU A 178 5.85 26.25 -27.38
N SER A 179 5.55 26.81 -28.54
CA SER A 179 4.66 26.20 -29.53
C SER A 179 5.36 25.14 -30.41
N GLY A 180 6.62 24.84 -30.14
CA GLY A 180 7.38 23.85 -30.87
C GLY A 180 8.88 24.07 -30.84
N VAL A 181 9.59 23.17 -31.50
CA VAL A 181 11.01 23.29 -31.79
C VAL A 181 11.21 24.34 -32.88
N LYS A 182 12.24 25.16 -32.79
CA LYS A 182 12.66 26.14 -33.79
C LYS A 182 13.30 25.39 -34.97
N PRO A 183 12.78 25.58 -36.19
CA PRO A 183 13.26 24.84 -37.36
C PRO A 183 14.77 24.99 -37.58
N GLY A 184 15.43 23.87 -37.91
CA GLY A 184 16.86 23.84 -38.21
C GLY A 184 17.81 23.89 -37.01
N THR A 185 17.29 23.86 -35.78
CA THR A 185 18.13 23.90 -34.57
C THR A 185 18.40 22.51 -33.98
N GLU A 186 17.66 21.50 -34.41
CA GLU A 186 17.84 20.11 -33.94
C GLU A 186 19.19 19.55 -34.40
N ARG A 187 19.93 18.98 -33.46
CA ARG A 187 21.22 18.33 -33.72
C ARG A 187 21.50 17.22 -32.72
N VAL A 188 22.34 16.29 -33.11
CA VAL A 188 22.88 15.30 -32.19
C VAL A 188 23.77 16.00 -31.15
N LEU A 189 23.47 15.77 -29.87
CA LEU A 189 24.25 16.28 -28.75
C LEU A 189 25.29 15.25 -28.29
N ILE A 190 24.86 13.99 -28.13
CA ILE A 190 25.71 12.87 -27.72
C ILE A 190 25.30 11.63 -28.53
N GLU A 191 26.24 11.07 -29.34
CA GLU A 191 25.97 9.92 -30.21
C GLU A 191 25.67 8.63 -29.41
N ASN A 192 26.41 8.37 -28.34
CA ASN A 192 26.26 7.25 -27.44
C ASN A 192 26.38 7.69 -25.98
N ALA A 193 25.27 8.12 -25.41
CA ALA A 193 25.24 8.62 -24.04
C ALA A 193 25.37 7.50 -22.99
N SER A 194 25.24 6.23 -23.39
CA SER A 194 25.47 5.09 -22.50
C SER A 194 26.94 4.64 -22.42
N ALA A 195 27.81 5.16 -23.28
CA ALA A 195 29.20 4.73 -23.39
C ALA A 195 29.97 4.65 -22.06
N PRO A 196 29.79 5.57 -21.09
CA PRO A 196 30.44 5.46 -19.79
C PRO A 196 30.10 4.20 -19.00
N ALA A 197 28.94 3.56 -19.26
CA ALA A 197 28.50 2.33 -18.61
C ALA A 197 28.86 1.06 -19.39
N GLY A 198 29.59 1.19 -20.52
CA GLY A 198 30.04 0.09 -21.37
C GLY A 198 29.20 -0.10 -22.63
N ASP A 199 29.55 -1.14 -23.40
CA ASP A 199 28.96 -1.36 -24.73
C ASP A 199 27.72 -2.26 -24.71
N ASN A 200 27.55 -3.10 -23.68
CA ASN A 200 26.45 -4.05 -23.60
C ASN A 200 25.27 -3.47 -22.83
N ILE A 201 24.45 -2.68 -23.50
CA ILE A 201 23.37 -1.91 -22.91
C ILE A 201 22.01 -2.58 -23.20
N MET A 202 21.15 -2.67 -22.18
CA MET A 202 19.76 -3.11 -22.26
C MET A 202 18.81 -1.91 -22.42
N LEU A 203 19.04 -0.81 -21.66
CA LEU A 203 18.32 0.45 -21.78
C LEU A 203 19.33 1.55 -22.11
N GLY A 204 19.16 2.20 -23.25
CA GLY A 204 19.96 3.36 -23.65
C GLY A 204 19.77 4.52 -22.68
N ALA A 205 20.74 5.42 -22.61
CA ALA A 205 20.68 6.59 -21.72
C ALA A 205 19.47 7.46 -22.06
N GLU A 206 18.57 7.66 -21.09
CA GLU A 206 17.33 8.44 -21.18
C GLU A 206 17.03 9.15 -19.86
N GLY A 207 15.85 9.72 -19.69
CA GLY A 207 15.47 10.44 -18.46
C GLY A 207 16.31 11.71 -18.25
N SER A 208 16.55 12.46 -19.32
CA SER A 208 17.41 13.63 -19.32
C SER A 208 16.98 14.70 -18.31
N GLN A 209 17.90 15.15 -17.42
CA GLN A 209 17.72 16.31 -16.56
C GLN A 209 18.99 17.17 -16.61
N LEU A 210 18.86 18.41 -17.12
CA LEU A 210 19.98 19.34 -17.28
C LEU A 210 20.01 20.35 -16.13
N PHE A 211 21.21 20.56 -15.60
CA PHE A 211 21.52 21.56 -14.57
C PHE A 211 22.74 22.36 -14.95
N LYS A 212 22.81 23.63 -14.51
CA LYS A 212 24.00 24.46 -14.59
C LYS A 212 24.50 24.74 -13.18
N VAL A 213 25.72 24.30 -12.86
CA VAL A 213 26.33 24.46 -11.53
C VAL A 213 27.73 24.98 -11.73
N ASN A 214 28.08 26.10 -11.07
CA ASN A 214 29.39 26.74 -11.17
C ASN A 214 29.88 26.97 -12.64
N GLY A 215 28.95 27.41 -13.50
CA GLY A 215 29.22 27.71 -14.91
C GLY A 215 29.35 26.51 -15.84
N LYS A 216 29.22 25.28 -15.33
CA LYS A 216 29.22 24.04 -16.14
C LYS A 216 27.87 23.41 -16.25
N TYR A 217 27.59 22.74 -17.36
CA TYR A 217 26.38 21.99 -17.61
C TYR A 217 26.57 20.54 -17.19
N TYR A 218 25.56 20.00 -16.45
CA TYR A 218 25.52 18.64 -15.99
C TYR A 218 24.19 18.00 -16.45
N LEU A 219 24.32 17.03 -17.34
CA LEU A 219 23.18 16.28 -17.88
C LEU A 219 23.12 14.92 -17.21
N PHE A 220 22.07 14.69 -16.41
CA PHE A 220 21.79 13.44 -15.75
C PHE A 220 20.96 12.53 -16.65
N ASN A 221 21.34 11.26 -16.72
CA ASN A 221 20.62 10.21 -17.44
C ASN A 221 20.64 8.91 -16.65
N ILE A 222 19.62 8.08 -16.88
CA ILE A 222 19.63 6.67 -16.51
C ILE A 222 20.08 5.82 -17.69
N THR A 223 20.82 4.75 -17.42
CA THR A 223 21.06 3.65 -18.37
C THR A 223 21.02 2.31 -17.67
N TRP A 224 20.88 1.22 -18.42
CA TRP A 224 20.86 -0.13 -17.83
C TRP A 224 21.78 -1.07 -18.60
N PRO A 225 23.01 -1.35 -18.07
CA PRO A 225 23.88 -2.39 -18.61
C PRO A 225 23.24 -3.78 -18.46
N ARG A 226 23.39 -4.66 -19.48
CA ARG A 226 22.95 -6.05 -19.38
C ARG A 226 23.72 -6.79 -18.29
N GLY A 227 22.97 -7.52 -17.46
CA GLY A 227 23.55 -8.24 -16.32
C GLY A 227 23.96 -7.34 -15.15
N GLY A 228 23.77 -6.03 -15.27
CA GLY A 228 23.99 -5.06 -14.20
C GLY A 228 22.68 -4.51 -13.63
N VAL A 229 22.80 -3.40 -12.89
CA VAL A 229 21.67 -2.64 -12.34
C VAL A 229 21.52 -1.32 -13.09
N ARG A 230 20.35 -0.67 -12.97
CA ARG A 230 20.15 0.70 -13.46
C ARG A 230 21.18 1.63 -12.84
N THR A 231 21.73 2.51 -13.64
CA THR A 231 22.95 3.27 -13.37
C THR A 231 22.70 4.74 -13.72
N VAL A 232 23.22 5.65 -12.90
CA VAL A 232 23.21 7.09 -13.18
C VAL A 232 24.49 7.46 -13.92
N ILE A 233 24.31 8.05 -15.10
CA ILE A 233 25.38 8.69 -15.86
C ILE A 233 25.19 10.20 -15.77
N VAL A 234 26.28 10.93 -15.61
CA VAL A 234 26.32 12.37 -15.75
C VAL A 234 27.30 12.74 -16.87
N HIS A 235 26.83 13.58 -17.78
CA HIS A 235 27.63 14.20 -18.81
C HIS A 235 27.85 15.66 -18.43
N ARG A 236 29.13 16.12 -18.50
CA ARG A 236 29.53 17.48 -18.14
C ARG A 236 30.12 18.21 -19.35
N ALA A 237 29.79 19.50 -19.49
CA ALA A 237 30.35 20.36 -20.53
C ALA A 237 30.49 21.82 -20.05
N ASP A 238 31.33 22.60 -20.73
CA ASP A 238 31.47 24.04 -20.51
C ASP A 238 30.41 24.85 -21.29
N LYS A 239 29.83 24.25 -22.33
CA LYS A 239 28.78 24.85 -23.16
C LYS A 239 27.64 23.88 -23.29
N ILE A 240 26.38 24.39 -23.35
CA ILE A 240 25.21 23.56 -23.54
C ILE A 240 25.28 22.68 -24.79
N THR A 241 26.02 23.17 -25.77
CA THR A 241 26.24 22.49 -27.05
C THR A 241 27.37 21.45 -27.05
N GLY A 242 28.00 21.25 -25.89
CA GLY A 242 29.14 20.35 -25.71
C GLY A 242 30.48 20.94 -26.14
N PRO A 243 31.52 20.09 -26.29
CA PRO A 243 31.47 18.63 -26.13
C PRO A 243 31.25 18.20 -24.68
N TYR A 244 30.56 17.06 -24.50
CA TYR A 244 30.28 16.48 -23.21
C TYR A 244 31.25 15.34 -22.87
N GLU A 245 31.77 15.35 -21.63
CA GLU A 245 32.47 14.22 -20.99
C GLU A 245 31.50 13.48 -20.11
N GLY A 246 31.37 12.14 -20.25
CA GLY A 246 30.44 11.32 -19.48
C GLY A 246 31.13 10.45 -18.43
N ARG A 247 30.49 10.27 -17.26
CA ARG A 247 30.91 9.35 -16.19
C ARG A 247 29.73 8.65 -15.55
N VAL A 248 29.92 7.40 -15.14
CA VAL A 248 29.05 6.74 -14.17
C VAL A 248 29.28 7.40 -12.81
N VAL A 249 28.25 7.97 -12.21
CA VAL A 249 28.34 8.65 -10.92
C VAL A 249 27.64 7.90 -9.78
N PHE A 250 26.74 6.96 -10.12
CA PHE A 250 26.07 6.16 -9.10
C PHE A 250 25.57 4.81 -9.65
N GLN A 251 25.78 3.75 -8.86
CA GLN A 251 25.33 2.39 -9.18
C GLN A 251 25.07 1.62 -7.90
N ASP A 252 23.86 1.74 -7.34
CA ASP A 252 23.43 1.08 -6.12
C ASP A 252 22.01 0.51 -6.26
N ARG A 253 21.86 -0.82 -6.24
CA ARG A 253 20.59 -1.57 -6.25
C ARG A 253 19.60 -1.21 -7.37
N GLY A 254 20.03 -0.43 -8.35
CA GLY A 254 19.15 0.05 -9.41
C GLY A 254 18.47 1.37 -9.11
N ILE A 255 18.87 2.09 -8.05
CA ILE A 255 18.43 3.44 -7.76
C ILE A 255 19.02 4.37 -8.81
N ALA A 256 18.20 4.94 -9.68
CA ALA A 256 18.62 5.78 -10.80
C ALA A 256 17.47 6.68 -11.28
N GLN A 257 17.72 7.41 -12.37
CA GLN A 257 16.85 8.40 -13.00
C GLN A 257 16.35 9.49 -12.04
N GLY A 258 16.71 10.69 -12.33
CA GLY A 258 16.37 11.89 -11.56
C GLY A 258 17.37 12.99 -11.81
N GLY A 259 17.68 13.78 -10.79
CA GLY A 259 18.53 14.94 -10.95
C GLY A 259 19.04 15.47 -9.61
N LEU A 260 19.40 16.75 -9.60
CA LEU A 260 19.98 17.44 -8.46
C LEU A 260 19.02 18.44 -7.84
N VAL A 261 19.12 18.60 -6.52
CA VAL A 261 18.50 19.67 -5.76
C VAL A 261 19.48 20.15 -4.68
N ASP A 262 19.56 21.45 -4.47
CA ASP A 262 20.33 22.07 -3.41
C ASP A 262 19.44 22.46 -2.21
N THR A 263 20.06 22.73 -1.08
CA THR A 263 19.41 23.23 0.13
C THR A 263 19.90 24.66 0.45
N PRO A 264 19.11 25.43 1.22
CA PRO A 264 19.50 26.79 1.61
C PRO A 264 20.81 26.86 2.39
N ASP A 265 21.21 25.78 3.08
CA ASP A 265 22.48 25.66 3.81
C ASP A 265 23.64 25.15 2.92
N GLY A 266 23.43 25.04 1.60
CA GLY A 266 24.46 24.71 0.62
C GLY A 266 24.76 23.23 0.43
N ARG A 267 24.01 22.33 1.08
CA ARG A 267 24.09 20.89 0.79
C ARG A 267 23.41 20.56 -0.54
N TRP A 268 23.83 19.46 -1.14
CA TRP A 268 23.27 18.95 -2.38
C TRP A 268 22.76 17.53 -2.20
N PHE A 269 21.66 17.22 -2.88
CA PHE A 269 21.10 15.87 -2.97
C PHE A 269 20.79 15.53 -4.43
N ALA A 270 21.01 14.28 -4.80
CA ALA A 270 20.38 13.68 -5.97
C ALA A 270 19.04 13.06 -5.56
N TYR A 271 17.98 13.39 -6.28
CA TYR A 271 16.69 12.73 -6.17
C TYR A 271 16.60 11.66 -7.26
N LEU A 272 16.47 10.42 -6.85
CA LEU A 272 16.49 9.23 -7.71
C LEU A 272 15.35 8.29 -7.29
N PHE A 273 15.03 7.28 -8.09
CA PHE A 273 14.06 6.25 -7.66
C PHE A 273 14.59 4.83 -7.83
N GLU A 274 13.99 3.89 -7.08
CA GLU A 274 14.19 2.45 -7.21
C GLU A 274 12.91 1.78 -7.71
N ASP A 275 13.02 0.79 -8.62
CA ASP A 275 11.94 -0.15 -8.91
C ASP A 275 11.75 -1.09 -7.72
N CYS A 276 10.68 -0.93 -6.98
CA CYS A 276 10.43 -1.67 -5.74
C CYS A 276 9.24 -2.62 -5.84
N GLY A 277 9.19 -3.42 -6.90
CA GLY A 277 8.12 -4.40 -7.08
C GLY A 277 6.73 -3.78 -7.17
N ALA A 278 5.76 -4.39 -6.53
CA ALA A 278 4.35 -4.04 -6.68
C ALA A 278 3.98 -2.65 -6.15
N VAL A 279 4.71 -2.09 -5.18
CA VAL A 279 4.45 -0.72 -4.70
C VAL A 279 4.79 0.32 -5.77
N GLY A 280 5.63 -0.02 -6.75
CA GLY A 280 6.02 0.84 -7.85
C GLY A 280 7.44 1.42 -7.72
N ARG A 281 7.65 2.59 -8.31
CA ARG A 281 8.94 3.29 -8.38
C ARG A 281 9.01 4.33 -7.26
N ILE A 282 9.87 4.09 -6.28
CA ILE A 282 9.88 4.84 -5.01
C ILE A 282 11.08 5.79 -4.93
N PRO A 283 10.86 7.08 -4.55
CA PRO A 283 11.90 8.10 -4.44
C PRO A 283 12.90 7.90 -3.30
N TYR A 284 14.15 8.15 -3.63
CA TYR A 284 15.30 8.23 -2.73
C TYR A 284 15.94 9.61 -2.78
N LEU A 285 16.52 10.04 -1.68
CA LEU A 285 17.45 11.16 -1.61
C LEU A 285 18.85 10.64 -1.33
N VAL A 286 19.79 11.04 -2.17
CA VAL A 286 21.18 10.59 -2.10
C VAL A 286 22.05 11.84 -1.90
N PRO A 287 22.81 11.97 -0.79
CA PRO A 287 23.71 13.09 -0.59
C PRO A 287 24.72 13.21 -1.71
N VAL A 288 25.09 14.45 -2.08
CA VAL A 288 26.05 14.75 -3.14
C VAL A 288 27.18 15.60 -2.60
N GLU A 289 28.40 15.13 -2.83
CA GLU A 289 29.64 15.92 -2.64
C GLU A 289 30.22 16.30 -4.00
N TRP A 290 30.80 17.49 -4.09
CA TRP A 290 31.45 17.92 -5.31
C TRP A 290 32.97 17.67 -5.22
N LYS A 291 33.50 16.84 -6.11
CA LYS A 291 34.93 16.54 -6.17
C LYS A 291 35.45 16.69 -7.60
N ASP A 292 36.49 17.53 -7.78
CA ASP A 292 37.11 17.83 -9.10
C ASP A 292 36.06 18.27 -10.15
N GLY A 293 35.00 18.98 -9.68
CA GLY A 293 33.91 19.44 -10.53
C GLY A 293 32.97 18.32 -10.98
N TRP A 294 32.92 17.16 -10.28
CA TRP A 294 31.97 16.08 -10.51
C TRP A 294 31.13 15.83 -9.28
N PRO A 295 29.82 15.51 -9.44
CA PRO A 295 29.00 15.08 -8.33
C PRO A 295 29.36 13.65 -7.93
N VAL A 296 29.71 13.45 -6.67
CA VAL A 296 29.93 12.16 -6.03
C VAL A 296 28.69 11.83 -5.20
N LEU A 297 27.95 10.81 -5.59
CA LEU A 297 26.66 10.46 -5.02
C LEU A 297 26.79 9.41 -3.91
N GLY A 298 26.08 9.63 -2.81
CA GLY A 298 25.94 8.70 -1.71
C GLY A 298 27.08 8.68 -0.72
N VAL A 299 26.90 7.85 0.30
CA VAL A 299 27.93 7.56 1.29
C VAL A 299 28.63 6.28 0.89
N ASN A 300 29.92 6.38 0.55
CA ASN A 300 30.70 5.25 -0.02
C ASN A 300 30.01 4.61 -1.25
N GLY A 301 29.41 5.42 -2.13
CA GLY A 301 28.74 4.97 -3.34
C GLY A 301 27.40 4.25 -3.10
N ARG A 302 26.79 4.41 -1.93
CA ARG A 302 25.50 3.83 -1.56
C ARG A 302 24.50 4.89 -1.12
N ALA A 303 23.22 4.68 -1.41
CA ALA A 303 22.15 5.47 -0.83
C ALA A 303 22.05 5.14 0.68
N PRO A 304 22.22 6.12 1.58
CA PRO A 304 22.14 5.86 3.02
C PRO A 304 20.71 5.50 3.44
N ALA A 305 20.58 4.60 4.41
CA ALA A 305 19.28 4.26 4.97
C ALA A 305 18.69 5.42 5.81
N LYS A 306 19.54 6.16 6.52
CA LYS A 306 19.15 7.34 7.32
C LYS A 306 19.61 8.61 6.64
N LEU A 307 18.82 9.66 6.74
CA LEU A 307 19.11 10.98 6.17
C LEU A 307 19.30 11.99 7.32
N GLU A 308 20.27 12.87 7.17
CA GLU A 308 20.48 14.02 8.07
C GLU A 308 19.53 15.17 7.66
N LEU A 309 18.24 14.90 7.78
CA LEU A 309 17.13 15.78 7.43
C LEU A 309 16.11 15.75 8.57
N PRO A 310 15.14 16.69 8.62
CA PRO A 310 14.08 16.70 9.63
C PRO A 310 13.28 15.40 9.64
N ASP A 311 12.72 15.08 10.78
CA ASP A 311 11.93 13.88 11.01
C ASP A 311 10.72 13.77 10.07
N SER A 312 10.43 12.54 9.66
CA SER A 312 9.28 12.22 8.82
C SER A 312 7.97 12.18 9.65
N ARG A 313 6.92 12.78 9.10
CA ARG A 313 5.54 12.70 9.57
C ARG A 313 4.75 11.57 8.91
N GLY A 314 5.40 10.77 8.04
CA GLY A 314 4.76 9.76 7.21
C GLY A 314 4.10 10.34 5.96
N LEU A 315 3.44 9.47 5.18
CA LEU A 315 2.82 9.84 3.91
C LEU A 315 1.33 10.20 4.04
N ILE A 316 0.75 9.97 5.20
CA ILE A 316 -0.65 10.30 5.53
C ILE A 316 -0.65 11.55 6.44
N PRO A 317 -1.38 12.62 6.13
CA PRO A 317 -2.27 12.83 4.98
C PRO A 317 -1.63 13.59 3.80
N GLY A 318 -0.35 13.45 3.54
CA GLY A 318 0.37 14.24 2.51
C GLY A 318 0.21 13.71 1.09
N ILE A 319 0.56 12.43 0.87
CA ILE A 319 0.53 11.76 -0.46
C ILE A 319 -0.74 10.94 -0.64
N VAL A 320 -1.26 10.37 0.46
CA VAL A 320 -2.53 9.65 0.54
C VAL A 320 -3.32 10.15 1.74
N ALA A 321 -4.64 9.95 1.76
CA ALA A 321 -5.47 10.39 2.88
C ALA A 321 -6.74 9.55 3.01
N SER A 322 -7.23 9.41 4.24
CA SER A 322 -8.60 8.98 4.49
C SER A 322 -9.59 10.06 4.03
N ASP A 323 -10.80 9.63 3.64
CA ASP A 323 -11.85 10.53 3.15
C ASP A 323 -13.21 10.03 3.65
N ASP A 324 -13.98 10.89 4.28
CA ASP A 324 -15.34 10.62 4.74
C ASP A 324 -16.42 11.13 3.76
N PHE A 325 -15.97 11.57 2.59
CA PHE A 325 -16.80 12.13 1.51
C PHE A 325 -17.73 13.29 1.91
N ASN A 326 -17.59 13.84 3.11
CA ASN A 326 -18.24 15.07 3.51
C ASN A 326 -17.49 16.26 2.91
N ARG A 327 -18.26 17.21 2.34
CA ARG A 327 -17.69 18.43 1.74
C ARG A 327 -18.38 19.66 2.29
N LYS A 328 -17.57 20.68 2.56
CA LYS A 328 -18.05 22.02 2.85
C LYS A 328 -18.22 22.82 1.56
N LYS A 329 -19.06 23.84 1.59
CA LYS A 329 -19.24 24.73 0.45
C LYS A 329 -17.91 25.37 0.05
N GLY A 330 -17.55 25.24 -1.22
CA GLY A 330 -16.30 25.81 -1.78
C GLY A 330 -15.08 24.90 -1.70
N GLU A 331 -15.18 23.75 -1.06
CA GLU A 331 -14.12 22.73 -1.11
C GLU A 331 -14.09 22.02 -2.47
N ARG A 332 -12.91 21.53 -2.85
CA ARG A 332 -12.76 20.66 -4.03
C ARG A 332 -13.59 19.39 -3.83
N ALA A 333 -14.29 18.96 -4.86
CA ALA A 333 -15.15 17.78 -4.80
C ALA A 333 -14.36 16.52 -4.35
N LEU A 334 -13.24 16.23 -5.01
CA LEU A 334 -12.32 15.16 -4.59
C LEU A 334 -10.98 15.78 -4.18
N PRO A 335 -10.44 15.48 -2.97
CA PRO A 335 -9.09 15.84 -2.59
C PRO A 335 -8.05 15.38 -3.60
N LEU A 336 -6.90 16.07 -3.66
CA LEU A 336 -5.83 15.81 -4.64
C LEU A 336 -5.26 14.39 -4.58
N VAL A 337 -5.43 13.68 -3.49
CA VAL A 337 -4.98 12.27 -3.33
C VAL A 337 -5.74 11.30 -4.25
N TRP A 338 -6.93 11.69 -4.73
CA TRP A 338 -7.74 10.86 -5.62
C TRP A 338 -7.40 11.09 -7.09
N GLN A 339 -7.31 9.99 -7.82
CA GLN A 339 -7.17 9.98 -9.29
C GLN A 339 -8.07 8.90 -9.88
N TRP A 340 -8.71 9.21 -10.99
CA TRP A 340 -9.47 8.27 -11.79
C TRP A 340 -8.57 7.41 -12.66
N ASN A 341 -8.92 6.15 -12.82
CA ASN A 341 -8.36 5.32 -13.87
C ASN A 341 -8.89 5.79 -15.23
N HIS A 342 -8.04 6.42 -16.04
CA HIS A 342 -8.44 7.14 -17.25
C HIS A 342 -9.34 8.37 -16.96
N ASN A 343 -9.96 8.94 -18.00
CA ASN A 343 -10.87 10.06 -17.83
C ASN A 343 -12.19 9.61 -17.20
N PRO A 344 -12.71 10.29 -16.18
CA PRO A 344 -14.01 9.97 -15.60
C PRO A 344 -15.16 10.39 -16.51
N ASP A 345 -16.30 9.74 -16.37
CA ASP A 345 -17.59 10.26 -16.77
C ASP A 345 -18.23 10.95 -15.56
N ASN A 346 -18.27 12.29 -15.60
CA ASN A 346 -18.74 13.10 -14.50
C ASN A 346 -20.26 13.00 -14.24
N ALA A 347 -21.02 12.41 -15.15
CA ALA A 347 -22.44 12.14 -14.96
C ALA A 347 -22.69 10.88 -14.09
N LEU A 348 -21.68 10.04 -13.92
CA LEU A 348 -21.81 8.74 -13.26
C LEU A 348 -21.23 8.67 -11.85
N TRP A 349 -20.86 9.81 -11.26
CA TRP A 349 -20.47 9.88 -9.85
C TRP A 349 -20.99 11.13 -9.18
N SER A 350 -21.18 11.09 -7.86
CA SER A 350 -21.72 12.23 -7.11
C SER A 350 -21.37 12.17 -5.63
N LEU A 351 -21.09 13.36 -5.04
CA LEU A 351 -21.00 13.58 -3.59
C LEU A 351 -22.24 14.28 -3.03
N SER A 352 -23.19 14.67 -3.90
CA SER A 352 -24.42 15.39 -3.51
C SER A 352 -25.68 14.54 -3.60
N ALA A 353 -25.67 13.44 -4.35
CA ALA A 353 -26.81 12.53 -4.45
C ALA A 353 -27.19 11.90 -3.09
N ARG A 354 -26.21 11.70 -2.22
CA ARG A 354 -26.38 11.36 -0.82
C ARG A 354 -25.27 12.04 -0.02
N LYS A 355 -25.64 12.94 0.88
CA LYS A 355 -24.69 13.71 1.68
C LYS A 355 -23.81 12.78 2.51
N GLY A 356 -22.48 12.99 2.48
CA GLY A 356 -21.50 12.19 3.20
C GLY A 356 -21.15 10.86 2.53
N TYR A 357 -21.56 10.68 1.27
CA TYR A 357 -21.26 9.47 0.50
C TYR A 357 -20.70 9.81 -0.89
N LEU A 358 -19.78 9.00 -1.34
CA LEU A 358 -19.45 8.94 -2.77
C LEU A 358 -20.38 7.94 -3.44
N ARG A 359 -21.22 8.39 -4.37
CA ARG A 359 -22.04 7.53 -5.24
C ARG A 359 -21.29 7.24 -6.52
N LEU A 360 -21.15 5.97 -6.88
CA LEU A 360 -20.72 5.50 -8.19
C LEU A 360 -21.89 4.82 -8.88
N THR A 361 -22.27 5.29 -10.08
CA THR A 361 -23.39 4.78 -10.87
C THR A 361 -22.87 4.07 -12.12
N THR A 362 -23.48 2.96 -12.50
CA THR A 362 -23.12 2.22 -13.73
C THR A 362 -23.82 2.84 -14.95
N GLY A 363 -23.06 3.21 -15.98
CA GLY A 363 -23.61 3.85 -17.19
C GLY A 363 -23.53 3.00 -18.44
N ARG A 364 -22.69 1.96 -18.42
CA ARG A 364 -22.55 1.00 -19.54
C ARG A 364 -22.23 -0.40 -19.01
N MET A 365 -22.42 -1.42 -19.85
CA MET A 365 -21.99 -2.78 -19.55
C MET A 365 -20.51 -2.93 -19.84
N GLU A 366 -19.79 -3.59 -18.95
CA GLU A 366 -18.34 -3.78 -19.06
C GLU A 366 -18.00 -5.26 -19.25
N THR A 367 -17.04 -5.51 -20.12
CA THR A 367 -16.55 -6.87 -20.40
C THR A 367 -15.43 -7.30 -19.46
N SER A 368 -14.74 -6.32 -18.85
CA SER A 368 -13.65 -6.56 -17.90
C SER A 368 -13.53 -5.41 -16.90
N PHE A 369 -12.96 -5.69 -15.74
CA PHE A 369 -12.71 -4.69 -14.71
C PHE A 369 -11.79 -3.56 -15.21
N THR A 370 -10.73 -3.88 -15.95
CA THR A 370 -9.78 -2.88 -16.45
C THR A 370 -10.37 -1.94 -17.49
N GLN A 371 -11.55 -2.25 -18.04
CA GLN A 371 -12.33 -1.37 -18.92
C GLN A 371 -13.41 -0.58 -18.19
N ALA A 372 -13.64 -0.86 -16.89
CA ALA A 372 -14.70 -0.22 -16.13
C ALA A 372 -14.48 1.28 -15.97
N LYS A 373 -15.55 2.07 -16.23
CA LYS A 373 -15.57 3.52 -15.99
C LYS A 373 -15.54 3.84 -14.49
N ASN A 374 -15.03 5.02 -14.20
CA ASN A 374 -15.08 5.62 -12.86
C ASN A 374 -14.50 4.73 -11.74
N ILE A 375 -13.38 4.07 -12.02
CA ILE A 375 -12.56 3.49 -10.97
C ILE A 375 -11.78 4.64 -10.29
N LEU A 376 -12.13 4.94 -9.04
CA LEU A 376 -11.51 6.01 -8.26
C LEU A 376 -10.38 5.45 -7.39
N THR A 377 -9.17 5.99 -7.50
CA THR A 377 -7.99 5.36 -6.92
C THR A 377 -7.17 6.29 -6.04
N GLN A 378 -6.49 5.71 -5.03
CA GLN A 378 -5.35 6.31 -4.32
C GLN A 378 -4.14 5.38 -4.36
N ARG A 379 -2.92 5.95 -4.21
CA ARG A 379 -1.68 5.16 -4.11
C ARG A 379 -1.72 4.22 -2.91
N THR A 380 -1.13 3.05 -3.04
CA THR A 380 -0.67 2.28 -1.89
C THR A 380 0.63 2.88 -1.36
N ILE A 381 0.95 2.63 -0.10
CA ILE A 381 2.19 3.07 0.53
C ILE A 381 2.90 1.90 1.19
N GLY A 382 4.22 1.91 1.16
CA GLY A 382 5.03 0.91 1.85
C GLY A 382 5.55 1.38 3.23
N PRO A 383 6.13 0.46 3.98
CA PRO A 383 6.35 -0.97 3.68
C PRO A 383 5.07 -1.81 3.74
N VAL A 384 4.04 -1.36 4.43
CA VAL A 384 2.71 -1.99 4.55
C VAL A 384 1.64 -0.92 4.56
N CYS A 385 0.44 -1.26 4.11
CA CYS A 385 -0.72 -0.38 4.25
C CYS A 385 -2.04 -1.13 4.21
N THR A 386 -3.06 -0.51 4.77
CA THR A 386 -4.44 -0.99 4.76
C THR A 386 -5.35 0.08 4.17
N GLY A 387 -6.22 -0.32 3.25
CA GLY A 387 -7.37 0.47 2.81
C GLY A 387 -8.67 -0.18 3.24
N SER A 388 -9.60 0.58 3.79
CA SER A 388 -10.92 0.07 4.17
C SER A 388 -12.05 1.01 3.79
N VAL A 389 -13.23 0.46 3.54
CA VAL A 389 -14.42 1.19 3.11
C VAL A 389 -15.67 0.66 3.81
N SER A 390 -16.67 1.53 3.96
CA SER A 390 -18.05 1.16 4.24
C SER A 390 -18.87 1.44 2.99
N MET A 391 -19.74 0.51 2.59
CA MET A 391 -20.51 0.62 1.35
C MET A 391 -21.96 0.20 1.55
N ASP A 392 -22.90 1.05 1.10
CA ASP A 392 -24.31 0.74 0.99
C ASP A 392 -24.61 0.23 -0.44
N VAL A 393 -25.16 -0.98 -0.51
CA VAL A 393 -25.44 -1.72 -1.73
C VAL A 393 -26.91 -1.77 -2.10
N SER A 394 -27.76 -0.93 -1.47
CA SER A 394 -29.20 -0.95 -1.69
C SER A 394 -29.59 -0.61 -3.13
N GLY A 395 -28.82 0.26 -3.79
CA GLY A 395 -29.05 0.72 -5.16
C GLY A 395 -28.46 -0.14 -6.28
N MET A 396 -27.81 -1.25 -5.95
CA MET A 396 -27.23 -2.16 -6.95
C MET A 396 -28.30 -2.97 -7.69
N LYS A 397 -28.08 -3.18 -8.98
CA LYS A 397 -28.95 -3.94 -9.89
C LYS A 397 -28.30 -5.25 -10.33
N GLU A 398 -29.07 -6.09 -11.07
CA GLU A 398 -28.60 -7.36 -11.59
C GLU A 398 -27.33 -7.21 -12.43
N GLY A 399 -26.31 -8.03 -12.12
CA GLY A 399 -25.01 -8.01 -12.77
C GLY A 399 -24.10 -6.87 -12.36
N ASN A 400 -24.46 -6.03 -11.36
CA ASN A 400 -23.53 -5.04 -10.82
C ASN A 400 -22.53 -5.70 -9.88
N PHE A 401 -21.28 -5.20 -9.91
CA PHE A 401 -20.22 -5.54 -8.98
C PHE A 401 -19.55 -4.27 -8.48
N ALA A 402 -19.58 -4.04 -7.17
CA ALA A 402 -19.04 -2.85 -6.52
C ALA A 402 -18.21 -3.23 -5.28
N GLY A 403 -17.15 -2.45 -4.99
CA GLY A 403 -16.31 -2.73 -3.83
C GLY A 403 -14.99 -2.00 -3.80
N LEU A 404 -14.01 -2.66 -3.14
CA LEU A 404 -12.63 -2.23 -2.97
C LEU A 404 -11.70 -3.18 -3.76
N SER A 405 -10.71 -2.61 -4.45
CA SER A 405 -9.71 -3.38 -5.19
C SER A 405 -8.29 -2.95 -4.83
N LEU A 406 -7.35 -3.88 -4.91
CA LEU A 406 -5.95 -3.63 -5.16
C LEU A 406 -5.77 -3.64 -6.68
N PHE A 407 -5.66 -2.44 -7.26
CA PHE A 407 -5.77 -2.21 -8.70
C PHE A 407 -4.42 -2.12 -9.39
N GLN A 408 -4.25 -2.96 -10.36
CA GLN A 408 -3.21 -3.01 -11.37
C GLN A 408 -3.72 -3.94 -12.49
N ARG A 409 -2.98 -4.24 -13.56
CA ARG A 409 -3.39 -5.23 -14.56
C ARG A 409 -3.72 -6.59 -13.93
N LYS A 410 -2.90 -7.02 -12.97
CA LYS A 410 -3.14 -8.19 -12.12
C LYS A 410 -3.72 -7.74 -10.79
N TYR A 411 -5.02 -7.71 -10.69
CA TYR A 411 -5.76 -7.09 -9.59
C TYR A 411 -6.38 -8.12 -8.64
N GLY A 412 -6.77 -7.67 -7.47
CA GLY A 412 -7.67 -8.37 -6.59
C GLY A 412 -8.85 -7.48 -6.21
N GLN A 413 -10.04 -8.04 -6.14
CA GLN A 413 -11.26 -7.31 -5.79
C GLN A 413 -11.98 -8.01 -4.65
N VAL A 414 -12.47 -7.23 -3.69
CA VAL A 414 -13.48 -7.66 -2.72
C VAL A 414 -14.67 -6.71 -2.82
N GLY A 415 -15.87 -7.26 -2.91
CA GLY A 415 -17.05 -6.42 -3.10
C GLY A 415 -18.34 -7.21 -3.09
N VAL A 416 -19.44 -6.54 -3.46
CA VAL A 416 -20.75 -7.14 -3.60
C VAL A 416 -21.11 -7.30 -5.07
N LYS A 417 -21.52 -8.50 -5.44
CA LYS A 417 -22.05 -8.85 -6.76
C LYS A 417 -23.51 -9.23 -6.65
N VAL A 418 -24.33 -8.71 -7.57
CA VAL A 418 -25.75 -9.09 -7.67
C VAL A 418 -25.90 -10.15 -8.76
N THR A 419 -26.46 -11.30 -8.37
CA THR A 419 -26.67 -12.44 -9.27
C THR A 419 -28.01 -13.11 -8.93
N ASP A 420 -28.91 -13.25 -9.93
CA ASP A 420 -30.26 -13.82 -9.78
C ASP A 420 -31.07 -13.15 -8.67
N GLY A 421 -31.02 -11.81 -8.61
CA GLY A 421 -31.70 -10.97 -7.64
C GLY A 421 -31.15 -11.06 -6.22
N LYS A 422 -30.05 -11.80 -5.99
CA LYS A 422 -29.42 -11.96 -4.68
C LYS A 422 -28.07 -11.26 -4.63
N LYS A 423 -27.70 -10.78 -3.44
CA LYS A 423 -26.41 -10.13 -3.20
C LYS A 423 -25.43 -11.11 -2.55
N TYR A 424 -24.20 -11.08 -3.03
CA TYR A 424 -23.11 -11.91 -2.51
C TYR A 424 -21.88 -11.06 -2.30
N ILE A 425 -21.20 -11.24 -1.18
CA ILE A 425 -19.83 -10.80 -0.99
C ILE A 425 -18.94 -11.75 -1.79
N VAL A 426 -18.07 -11.20 -2.62
CA VAL A 426 -17.22 -11.98 -3.54
C VAL A 426 -15.81 -11.48 -3.47
N MET A 427 -14.83 -12.40 -3.47
CA MET A 427 -13.43 -12.09 -3.78
C MET A 427 -13.09 -12.62 -5.16
N VAL A 428 -12.56 -11.74 -6.01
CA VAL A 428 -12.05 -12.06 -7.35
C VAL A 428 -10.54 -11.87 -7.37
N ASN A 429 -9.82 -12.91 -7.75
CA ASN A 429 -8.38 -12.88 -8.00
C ASN A 429 -8.11 -12.81 -9.50
N GLY A 430 -7.58 -11.68 -9.97
CA GLY A 430 -7.18 -11.41 -11.35
C GLY A 430 -5.67 -11.52 -11.58
N GLU A 431 -4.97 -12.36 -10.83
CA GLU A 431 -3.54 -12.63 -11.02
C GLU A 431 -3.26 -13.30 -12.37
N ASN A 432 -4.17 -14.15 -12.80
CA ASN A 432 -4.14 -14.82 -14.11
C ASN A 432 -4.93 -14.04 -15.17
N GLU A 433 -4.73 -14.37 -16.45
CA GLU A 433 -5.43 -13.71 -17.56
C GLU A 433 -6.96 -13.87 -17.48
N THR A 434 -7.44 -15.00 -16.95
CA THR A 434 -8.85 -15.21 -16.62
C THR A 434 -9.03 -15.00 -15.11
N PRO A 435 -9.69 -13.91 -14.69
CA PRO A 435 -9.95 -13.67 -13.28
C PRO A 435 -10.87 -14.75 -12.69
N ALA A 436 -10.54 -15.20 -11.47
CA ALA A 436 -11.29 -16.25 -10.78
C ALA A 436 -12.08 -15.66 -9.61
N GLU A 437 -13.38 -15.97 -9.54
CA GLU A 437 -14.21 -15.79 -8.34
C GLU A 437 -13.79 -16.88 -7.34
N VAL A 438 -13.00 -16.50 -6.33
CA VAL A 438 -12.35 -17.45 -5.43
C VAL A 438 -13.26 -17.87 -4.28
N GLU A 439 -14.06 -16.92 -3.77
CA GLU A 439 -14.98 -17.16 -2.68
C GLU A 439 -16.22 -16.29 -2.81
N LYS A 440 -17.37 -16.84 -2.41
CA LYS A 440 -18.70 -16.23 -2.49
C LYS A 440 -19.49 -16.48 -1.21
N VAL A 441 -19.94 -15.40 -0.55
CA VAL A 441 -20.68 -15.43 0.71
C VAL A 441 -22.01 -14.70 0.54
N PRO A 442 -23.19 -15.29 0.91
CA PRO A 442 -24.47 -14.58 0.83
C PRO A 442 -24.50 -13.32 1.69
N LEU A 443 -25.08 -12.23 1.18
CA LEU A 443 -25.26 -10.97 1.89
C LEU A 443 -26.74 -10.65 2.04
N ASN A 444 -27.23 -10.55 3.29
CA ASN A 444 -28.65 -10.29 3.61
C ASN A 444 -28.87 -8.89 4.22
N GLN A 445 -27.91 -8.00 4.13
CA GLN A 445 -28.00 -6.63 4.65
C GLN A 445 -27.58 -5.61 3.59
N GLN A 446 -27.85 -4.31 3.85
CA GLN A 446 -27.58 -3.22 2.90
C GLN A 446 -26.19 -2.63 3.04
N VAL A 447 -25.63 -2.58 4.24
CA VAL A 447 -24.32 -2.01 4.51
C VAL A 447 -23.30 -3.12 4.75
N VAL A 448 -22.15 -3.03 4.12
CA VAL A 448 -21.03 -3.98 4.25
C VAL A 448 -19.71 -3.21 4.26
N TYR A 449 -18.72 -3.81 4.91
CA TYR A 449 -17.39 -3.22 5.06
C TYR A 449 -16.38 -4.10 4.37
N PHE A 450 -15.44 -3.46 3.65
CA PHE A 450 -14.33 -4.15 3.00
C PHE A 450 -12.99 -3.58 3.45
N LYS A 451 -12.00 -4.45 3.52
CA LYS A 451 -10.62 -4.09 3.85
C LYS A 451 -9.68 -4.85 2.91
N ALA A 452 -8.67 -4.14 2.41
CA ALA A 452 -7.56 -4.72 1.66
C ALA A 452 -6.24 -4.28 2.30
N GLU A 453 -5.34 -5.23 2.50
CA GLU A 453 -4.03 -5.02 3.10
C GLU A 453 -2.93 -5.33 2.10
N CYS A 454 -1.90 -4.49 2.05
CA CYS A 454 -0.72 -4.66 1.21
C CYS A 454 0.51 -4.87 2.09
N ASP A 455 1.31 -5.87 1.73
CA ASP A 455 2.61 -6.14 2.31
C ASP A 455 3.68 -6.09 1.22
N PHE A 456 4.54 -5.05 1.27
CA PHE A 456 5.64 -4.82 0.33
C PHE A 456 7.01 -5.06 0.97
N ARG A 457 7.05 -5.49 2.23
CA ARG A 457 8.31 -5.74 2.95
C ARG A 457 9.12 -6.79 2.22
N ASN A 458 10.41 -6.53 2.02
CA ASN A 458 11.32 -7.43 1.31
C ASN A 458 10.83 -7.86 -0.09
N LYS A 459 9.97 -7.03 -0.74
CA LYS A 459 9.38 -7.31 -2.06
C LYS A 459 8.54 -8.60 -2.07
N VAL A 460 7.91 -8.98 -0.95
CA VAL A 460 6.98 -10.14 -0.90
C VAL A 460 5.71 -9.90 -1.70
N ASP A 461 5.31 -8.64 -1.84
CA ASP A 461 4.26 -8.17 -2.73
C ASP A 461 2.95 -8.96 -2.60
N LYS A 462 2.39 -8.99 -1.37
CA LYS A 462 1.16 -9.73 -1.05
C LYS A 462 -0.01 -8.81 -0.74
N GLY A 463 -1.17 -9.14 -1.29
CA GLY A 463 -2.45 -8.50 -0.98
C GLY A 463 -3.41 -9.45 -0.26
N TYR A 464 -4.06 -8.96 0.78
CA TYR A 464 -5.03 -9.71 1.59
C TYR A 464 -6.36 -8.99 1.61
N PHE A 465 -7.47 -9.75 1.63
CA PHE A 465 -8.81 -9.20 1.54
C PHE A 465 -9.68 -9.68 2.69
N TYR A 466 -10.50 -8.76 3.19
CA TYR A 466 -11.40 -9.01 4.31
C TYR A 466 -12.74 -8.33 4.07
N TYR A 467 -13.78 -8.88 4.69
CA TYR A 467 -15.09 -8.26 4.83
C TYR A 467 -15.53 -8.23 6.28
N SER A 468 -16.43 -7.33 6.60
CA SER A 468 -17.11 -7.29 7.88
C SER A 468 -18.59 -6.92 7.68
N LEU A 469 -19.46 -7.44 8.53
CA LEU A 469 -20.90 -7.12 8.52
C LEU A 469 -21.25 -6.02 9.52
N ASP A 470 -20.34 -5.68 10.44
CA ASP A 470 -20.56 -4.72 11.53
C ASP A 470 -19.45 -3.62 11.59
N GLY A 471 -18.44 -3.71 10.73
CA GLY A 471 -17.30 -2.77 10.70
C GLY A 471 -16.23 -3.03 11.76
N SER A 472 -16.42 -4.02 12.62
CA SER A 472 -15.52 -4.32 13.74
C SER A 472 -14.93 -5.73 13.64
N ASN A 473 -15.77 -6.72 13.33
CA ASN A 473 -15.37 -8.11 13.20
C ASN A 473 -15.00 -8.44 11.74
N TRP A 474 -13.71 -8.51 11.46
CA TRP A 474 -13.19 -8.75 10.13
C TRP A 474 -12.98 -10.22 9.85
N LYS A 475 -13.42 -10.68 8.69
CA LYS A 475 -13.23 -12.04 8.19
C LYS A 475 -12.42 -12.00 6.92
N ALA A 476 -11.37 -12.81 6.86
CA ALA A 476 -10.61 -12.98 5.61
C ALA A 476 -11.52 -13.62 4.55
N ILE A 477 -11.34 -13.24 3.30
CA ILE A 477 -12.08 -13.80 2.17
C ILE A 477 -11.15 -14.05 0.99
N GLY A 478 -11.32 -15.21 0.35
CA GLY A 478 -10.58 -15.64 -0.82
C GLY A 478 -9.17 -16.10 -0.50
N ASN A 479 -8.25 -15.81 -1.41
CA ASN A 479 -6.85 -16.17 -1.30
C ASN A 479 -5.93 -14.93 -1.37
N VAL A 480 -4.66 -15.13 -1.04
CA VAL A 480 -3.64 -14.08 -1.15
C VAL A 480 -3.43 -13.71 -2.62
N LEU A 481 -3.50 -12.41 -2.93
CA LEU A 481 -3.09 -11.89 -4.22
C LEU A 481 -1.55 -11.76 -4.23
N LYS A 482 -0.89 -12.42 -5.16
CA LYS A 482 0.52 -12.15 -5.45
C LYS A 482 0.60 -10.94 -6.36
N MET A 483 0.90 -9.79 -5.79
CA MET A 483 1.00 -8.54 -6.51
C MET A 483 2.25 -8.52 -7.41
N GLN A 484 2.15 -7.92 -8.59
CA GLN A 484 3.25 -7.86 -9.56
C GLN A 484 3.22 -6.52 -10.29
N TYR A 485 4.37 -5.87 -10.39
CA TYR A 485 4.53 -4.75 -11.29
C TYR A 485 4.50 -5.23 -12.75
N THR A 486 3.56 -4.77 -13.54
CA THR A 486 3.36 -5.26 -14.91
C THR A 486 3.49 -4.18 -15.98
N MET A 487 4.00 -4.58 -17.14
CA MET A 487 3.89 -3.84 -18.38
C MET A 487 2.67 -4.34 -19.17
N PRO A 488 1.94 -3.51 -19.88
CA PRO A 488 2.14 -2.07 -20.10
C PRO A 488 1.50 -1.17 -19.03
N HIS A 489 0.90 -1.69 -17.96
CA HIS A 489 0.25 -0.85 -16.93
C HIS A 489 1.20 0.21 -16.37
N PHE A 490 2.44 -0.18 -16.08
CA PHE A 490 3.60 0.68 -15.78
C PHE A 490 3.42 1.61 -14.58
N MET A 491 2.67 1.16 -13.57
CA MET A 491 2.42 1.86 -12.32
C MET A 491 2.39 0.86 -11.15
N GLY A 492 2.65 1.35 -9.94
CA GLY A 492 2.44 0.60 -8.71
C GLY A 492 0.96 0.32 -8.44
N TYR A 493 0.68 -0.60 -7.53
CA TYR A 493 -0.68 -0.90 -7.09
C TYR A 493 -1.35 0.31 -6.45
N ARG A 494 -2.68 0.36 -6.59
CA ARG A 494 -3.51 1.41 -6.00
C ARG A 494 -4.71 0.80 -5.31
N PHE A 495 -5.15 1.38 -4.21
CA PHE A 495 -6.50 1.14 -3.73
C PHE A 495 -7.49 1.74 -4.72
N ALA A 496 -8.56 1.02 -5.02
CA ALA A 496 -9.56 1.47 -5.98
C ALA A 496 -10.99 1.20 -5.50
N LEU A 497 -11.83 2.23 -5.55
CA LEU A 497 -13.28 2.14 -5.39
C LEU A 497 -13.90 1.96 -6.75
N PHE A 498 -14.81 1.00 -6.89
CA PHE A 498 -15.39 0.66 -8.17
C PHE A 498 -16.86 0.28 -8.08
N ASN A 499 -17.61 0.53 -9.16
CA ASN A 499 -18.92 -0.05 -9.43
C ASN A 499 -19.10 -0.20 -10.94
N TYR A 500 -19.26 -1.42 -11.42
CA TYR A 500 -19.51 -1.68 -12.85
C TYR A 500 -20.61 -2.70 -13.07
N ALA A 501 -21.19 -2.70 -14.27
CA ALA A 501 -22.29 -3.56 -14.66
C ALA A 501 -21.86 -4.56 -15.73
N THR A 502 -22.35 -5.80 -15.59
CA THR A 502 -22.23 -6.85 -16.62
C THR A 502 -23.57 -7.24 -17.26
N LYS A 503 -24.69 -6.79 -16.67
CA LYS A 503 -26.04 -7.10 -17.18
C LYS A 503 -26.97 -5.89 -17.22
N GLU A 504 -27.13 -5.15 -16.12
CA GLU A 504 -28.05 -4.01 -16.02
C GLU A 504 -27.35 -2.74 -15.56
N VAL A 505 -27.52 -1.66 -16.28
CA VAL A 505 -26.98 -0.32 -15.99
C VAL A 505 -27.91 0.52 -15.12
N GLY A 506 -27.40 1.65 -14.60
CA GLY A 506 -28.14 2.57 -13.72
C GLY A 506 -28.24 2.07 -12.27
N GLY A 507 -27.57 0.98 -11.91
CA GLY A 507 -27.36 0.63 -10.52
C GLY A 507 -26.23 1.45 -9.89
N TYR A 508 -26.33 1.69 -8.58
CA TYR A 508 -25.34 2.50 -7.86
C TYR A 508 -24.92 1.84 -6.53
N ALA A 509 -23.72 2.19 -6.09
CA ALA A 509 -23.19 1.90 -4.77
C ALA A 509 -22.77 3.20 -4.10
N ASP A 510 -23.05 3.35 -2.81
CA ASP A 510 -22.72 4.52 -1.99
C ASP A 510 -21.61 4.15 -1.00
N PHE A 511 -20.45 4.80 -1.13
CA PHE A 511 -19.31 4.64 -0.24
C PHE A 511 -19.37 5.72 0.84
N ASP A 512 -19.43 5.32 2.11
CA ASP A 512 -19.52 6.21 3.28
C ASP A 512 -18.16 6.84 3.61
N TYR A 513 -17.11 6.01 3.58
CA TYR A 513 -15.75 6.47 3.79
C TYR A 513 -14.73 5.59 3.04
N PHE A 514 -13.54 6.14 2.86
CA PHE A 514 -12.31 5.39 2.62
C PHE A 514 -11.32 5.72 3.74
N LYS A 515 -10.80 4.71 4.43
CA LYS A 515 -9.77 4.88 5.47
C LYS A 515 -8.48 4.22 5.01
N ILE A 516 -7.35 4.94 5.15
CA ILE A 516 -6.01 4.41 4.88
C ILE A 516 -5.17 4.45 6.16
N GLU A 517 -4.40 3.37 6.39
CA GLU A 517 -3.51 3.22 7.54
C GLU A 517 -2.15 2.66 7.07
N ASP A 518 -1.07 3.02 7.75
CA ASP A 518 0.30 2.55 7.50
C ASP A 518 0.65 1.29 8.31
N LYS A 519 -0.31 0.41 8.45
CA LYS A 519 -0.21 -0.88 9.16
C LYS A 519 -1.07 -1.94 8.49
N ILE A 520 -0.82 -3.19 8.81
CA ILE A 520 -1.65 -4.35 8.48
C ILE A 520 -2.03 -5.11 9.75
N SER A 521 -3.01 -6.00 9.65
CA SER A 521 -3.40 -6.89 10.74
C SER A 521 -2.29 -7.91 11.02
N ASP A 522 -2.00 -8.15 12.31
CA ASP A 522 -1.11 -9.26 12.69
C ASP A 522 -1.79 -10.62 12.46
N CYS A 523 -3.12 -10.68 12.59
CA CYS A 523 -3.91 -11.89 12.33
C CYS A 523 -4.15 -12.08 10.82
N ARG A 524 -3.94 -13.29 10.35
CA ARG A 524 -4.17 -13.66 8.94
C ARG A 524 -5.51 -14.37 8.74
N TRP A 525 -5.98 -15.12 9.73
CA TRP A 525 -7.28 -15.81 9.72
C TRP A 525 -7.90 -15.74 11.09
N GLU A 526 -9.07 -15.12 11.17
CA GLU A 526 -9.85 -14.96 12.40
C GLU A 526 -11.07 -15.87 12.40
N ASP A 527 -11.52 -16.22 13.60
CA ASP A 527 -12.77 -16.95 13.83
C ASP A 527 -12.93 -18.25 13.04
N ILE A 528 -11.84 -18.96 12.78
CA ILE A 528 -11.88 -20.27 12.12
C ILE A 528 -12.51 -21.28 13.09
N CYS A 529 -13.61 -21.90 12.69
CA CYS A 529 -14.19 -23.02 13.44
C CYS A 529 -13.39 -24.30 13.20
N TYR A 530 -12.88 -24.91 14.27
CA TYR A 530 -12.12 -26.17 14.19
C TYR A 530 -12.96 -27.42 14.41
N ALA A 531 -14.25 -27.27 14.76
CA ALA A 531 -15.16 -28.36 15.09
C ALA A 531 -16.33 -28.55 14.11
N ASP A 532 -16.43 -27.70 13.07
CA ASP A 532 -17.50 -27.68 12.07
C ASP A 532 -18.87 -27.42 12.66
N ASP A 533 -18.93 -26.55 13.66
CA ASP A 533 -20.18 -26.10 14.30
C ASP A 533 -20.19 -24.56 14.42
N LYS A 534 -21.09 -24.01 15.21
CA LYS A 534 -21.22 -22.55 15.38
C LYS A 534 -20.83 -22.07 16.78
N LEU A 535 -20.23 -22.94 17.60
CA LEU A 535 -19.91 -22.60 18.97
C LEU A 535 -18.72 -21.62 19.03
N GLU A 536 -18.85 -20.59 19.87
CA GLU A 536 -17.80 -19.63 20.12
C GLU A 536 -16.55 -20.29 20.70
N GLY A 537 -16.76 -21.28 21.59
CA GLY A 537 -15.67 -22.07 22.17
C GLY A 537 -14.91 -22.94 21.18
N HIS A 538 -15.35 -23.09 19.95
CA HIS A 538 -14.69 -23.89 18.92
C HIS A 538 -14.03 -23.05 17.83
N LYS A 539 -13.71 -21.79 18.11
CA LYS A 539 -13.02 -20.88 17.20
C LYS A 539 -11.54 -20.71 17.54
N LEU A 540 -10.74 -20.47 16.52
CA LEU A 540 -9.34 -20.13 16.65
C LEU A 540 -8.94 -19.03 15.67
N ASP A 541 -7.85 -18.32 15.98
CA ASP A 541 -7.19 -17.35 15.10
C ASP A 541 -5.78 -17.85 14.78
N ILE A 542 -5.34 -17.63 13.54
CA ILE A 542 -3.98 -17.97 13.08
C ILE A 542 -3.25 -16.69 12.71
N TYR A 543 -2.10 -16.50 13.32
CA TYR A 543 -1.19 -15.39 13.09
C TYR A 543 0.11 -15.92 12.49
N LEU A 544 0.59 -15.29 11.42
CA LEU A 544 1.86 -15.66 10.81
C LEU A 544 2.93 -14.62 11.10
N PRO A 545 4.20 -15.04 11.30
CA PRO A 545 5.31 -14.11 11.44
C PRO A 545 5.54 -13.31 10.17
N ASP A 546 6.20 -12.19 10.33
CA ASP A 546 6.56 -11.27 9.26
C ASP A 546 7.84 -11.70 8.54
N MET A 547 7.82 -12.92 8.02
CA MET A 547 8.93 -13.56 7.32
C MET A 547 8.38 -14.27 6.08
N ASP A 548 9.18 -14.38 5.01
CA ASP A 548 8.74 -15.06 3.79
C ASP A 548 9.27 -16.50 3.75
N GLU A 549 8.66 -17.35 4.59
CA GLU A 549 8.96 -18.78 4.64
C GLU A 549 7.79 -19.59 4.03
N PRO A 550 8.08 -20.79 3.49
CA PRO A 550 7.03 -21.65 2.94
C PRO A 550 6.05 -22.14 4.02
N SER A 551 6.52 -22.32 5.25
CA SER A 551 5.71 -22.68 6.42
C SER A 551 6.43 -22.34 7.73
N TYR A 552 5.68 -22.26 8.82
CA TYR A 552 6.18 -21.80 10.12
C TYR A 552 5.87 -22.83 11.20
N LYS A 553 6.83 -23.11 12.09
CA LYS A 553 6.60 -23.89 13.30
C LYS A 553 5.55 -23.25 14.16
N VAL A 554 4.71 -24.05 14.81
CA VAL A 554 3.47 -23.60 15.44
C VAL A 554 3.61 -23.48 16.96
N VAL A 555 3.07 -22.42 17.53
CA VAL A 555 2.80 -22.33 18.97
C VAL A 555 1.30 -22.05 19.18
N VAL A 556 0.66 -22.94 19.92
CA VAL A 556 -0.75 -22.82 20.32
C VAL A 556 -0.83 -22.06 21.63
N LEU A 557 -1.70 -21.02 21.67
CA LEU A 557 -1.95 -20.19 22.85
C LEU A 557 -3.29 -20.48 23.47
N ILE A 558 -3.34 -20.63 24.80
CA ILE A 558 -4.56 -20.83 25.59
C ILE A 558 -4.65 -19.75 26.69
N TYR A 559 -5.75 -19.01 26.72
CA TYR A 559 -6.02 -17.98 27.73
C TYR A 559 -6.36 -18.56 29.10
N GLY A 560 -6.21 -17.74 30.14
CA GLY A 560 -6.69 -18.00 31.49
C GLY A 560 -8.04 -17.31 31.73
N SER A 561 -9.01 -18.05 32.29
CA SER A 561 -10.34 -17.53 32.63
C SER A 561 -10.98 -18.29 33.81
N ALA A 562 -10.18 -19.02 34.58
CA ALA A 562 -10.67 -20.00 35.57
C ALA A 562 -11.72 -20.96 34.94
N TRP A 563 -11.58 -21.25 33.64
CA TRP A 563 -12.47 -22.05 32.79
C TRP A 563 -13.88 -21.45 32.59
N PHE A 564 -14.15 -20.19 32.97
CA PHE A 564 -15.49 -19.58 32.86
C PHE A 564 -15.74 -18.90 31.51
N ALA A 565 -14.73 -18.57 30.72
CA ALA A 565 -14.93 -17.96 29.42
C ALA A 565 -14.67 -18.95 28.27
N ASN A 566 -15.32 -18.67 27.12
CA ASN A 566 -15.19 -19.44 25.88
C ASN A 566 -14.83 -18.59 24.65
N ASN A 567 -14.40 -17.32 24.86
CA ASN A 567 -14.24 -16.32 23.79
C ASN A 567 -13.04 -15.37 24.00
N MET A 568 -11.97 -15.82 24.68
CA MET A 568 -10.84 -14.96 25.04
C MET A 568 -9.53 -15.27 24.27
N LYS A 569 -9.62 -15.89 23.09
CA LYS A 569 -8.43 -16.19 22.26
C LYS A 569 -7.55 -14.97 21.97
N GLN A 570 -8.14 -13.79 21.75
CA GLN A 570 -7.37 -12.57 21.52
C GLN A 570 -6.57 -12.13 22.75
N ALA A 571 -7.09 -12.34 23.96
CA ALA A 571 -6.35 -12.01 25.20
C ALA A 571 -5.07 -12.84 25.33
N ALA A 572 -5.07 -14.14 24.93
CA ALA A 572 -3.85 -14.95 24.91
C ALA A 572 -2.83 -14.41 23.91
N PHE A 573 -3.27 -14.00 22.74
CA PHE A 573 -2.41 -13.40 21.72
C PHE A 573 -1.77 -12.07 22.22
N GLN A 574 -2.53 -11.20 22.85
CA GLN A 574 -2.01 -9.93 23.38
C GLN A 574 -0.87 -10.11 24.37
N VAL A 575 -0.86 -11.22 25.16
CA VAL A 575 0.18 -11.49 26.15
C VAL A 575 1.47 -12.02 25.51
N PHE A 576 1.38 -13.00 24.61
CA PHE A 576 2.54 -13.74 24.12
C PHE A 576 2.72 -13.67 22.59
N GLY A 577 1.65 -13.36 21.84
CA GLY A 577 1.61 -13.58 20.41
C GLY A 577 2.70 -12.85 19.66
N LYS A 578 2.85 -11.54 19.89
CA LYS A 578 3.84 -10.74 19.16
C LYS A 578 5.28 -11.23 19.39
N SER A 579 5.63 -11.55 20.62
CA SER A 579 6.99 -12.05 20.94
C SER A 579 7.32 -13.36 20.23
N LEU A 580 6.31 -14.22 20.03
CA LEU A 580 6.46 -15.49 19.30
C LEU A 580 6.55 -15.26 17.78
N LEU A 581 5.72 -14.36 17.24
CA LEU A 581 5.79 -13.96 15.83
C LEU A 581 7.18 -13.37 15.50
N ASP A 582 7.72 -12.48 16.35
CA ASP A 582 9.04 -11.89 16.21
C ASP A 582 10.18 -12.93 16.21
N LYS A 583 9.91 -14.14 16.74
CA LYS A 583 10.82 -15.31 16.74
C LYS A 583 10.57 -16.29 15.61
N GLY A 584 9.67 -15.97 14.67
CA GLY A 584 9.41 -16.78 13.49
C GLY A 584 8.43 -17.93 13.70
N PHE A 585 7.67 -17.97 14.78
CA PHE A 585 6.62 -18.96 14.98
C PHE A 585 5.28 -18.49 14.42
N ALA A 586 4.55 -19.37 13.77
CA ALA A 586 3.11 -19.19 13.60
C ALA A 586 2.43 -19.35 14.96
N VAL A 587 1.52 -18.45 15.27
CA VAL A 587 0.78 -18.43 16.54
C VAL A 587 -0.66 -18.80 16.25
N VAL A 588 -1.18 -19.84 16.95
CA VAL A 588 -2.57 -20.24 16.86
C VAL A 588 -3.23 -20.04 18.21
N SER A 589 -4.07 -19.03 18.33
CA SER A 589 -4.76 -18.72 19.57
C SER A 589 -6.17 -19.32 19.54
N ILE A 590 -6.48 -20.17 20.51
CA ILE A 590 -7.70 -20.98 20.50
C ILE A 590 -8.69 -20.57 21.61
N ASN A 591 -9.98 -20.66 21.29
CA ASN A 591 -11.04 -20.77 22.29
C ASN A 591 -11.24 -22.24 22.67
N HIS A 592 -11.86 -22.45 23.80
CA HIS A 592 -12.39 -23.74 24.27
C HIS A 592 -13.73 -23.50 24.96
N ARG A 593 -14.59 -24.52 25.09
CA ARG A 593 -15.83 -24.44 25.86
C ARG A 593 -15.54 -24.07 27.32
N SER A 594 -16.38 -23.23 27.88
CA SER A 594 -16.31 -22.90 29.30
C SER A 594 -16.87 -24.06 30.15
N SER A 595 -16.66 -24.02 31.46
CA SER A 595 -17.27 -24.94 32.40
C SER A 595 -18.79 -24.76 32.49
N GLY A 596 -19.31 -23.60 32.06
CA GLY A 596 -20.75 -23.35 31.90
C GLY A 596 -21.32 -24.01 30.65
N ASP A 597 -20.54 -24.11 29.57
CA ASP A 597 -20.96 -24.77 28.31
C ASP A 597 -20.93 -26.30 28.46
N ALA A 598 -19.88 -26.85 29.07
CA ALA A 598 -19.70 -28.28 29.25
C ALA A 598 -18.69 -28.57 30.37
N LYS A 599 -18.95 -29.66 31.11
CA LYS A 599 -18.07 -30.14 32.20
C LYS A 599 -16.80 -30.79 31.64
N PHE A 600 -15.74 -30.83 32.49
CA PHE A 600 -14.56 -31.64 32.20
C PHE A 600 -14.96 -33.07 31.80
N PRO A 601 -14.35 -33.63 30.73
CA PRO A 601 -13.12 -33.25 30.03
C PRO A 601 -13.33 -32.39 28.78
N ALA A 602 -14.44 -31.69 28.59
CA ALA A 602 -14.77 -30.96 27.37
C ALA A 602 -13.64 -29.99 26.95
N GLN A 603 -13.03 -29.27 27.89
CA GLN A 603 -12.00 -28.29 27.63
C GLN A 603 -10.74 -28.91 27.04
N ILE A 604 -10.28 -30.05 27.53
CA ILE A 604 -9.11 -30.75 26.98
C ILE A 604 -9.45 -31.40 25.63
N ASN A 605 -10.68 -31.90 25.46
CA ASN A 605 -11.11 -32.44 24.16
C ASN A 605 -11.11 -31.35 23.08
N ASP A 606 -11.47 -30.11 23.39
CA ASP A 606 -11.47 -28.96 22.49
C ASP A 606 -10.02 -28.57 22.12
N VAL A 607 -9.11 -28.50 23.11
CA VAL A 607 -7.68 -28.24 22.85
C VAL A 607 -7.10 -29.29 21.90
N LYS A 608 -7.36 -30.56 22.14
CA LYS A 608 -6.90 -31.66 21.28
C LYS A 608 -7.53 -31.61 19.89
N ALA A 609 -8.79 -31.25 19.78
CA ALA A 609 -9.47 -31.05 18.50
C ALA A 609 -8.83 -29.91 17.69
N ALA A 610 -8.51 -28.78 18.33
CA ALA A 610 -7.83 -27.69 17.68
C ALA A 610 -6.43 -28.11 17.16
N ILE A 611 -5.66 -28.91 17.91
CA ILE A 611 -4.36 -29.42 17.46
C ILE A 611 -4.54 -30.36 16.26
N ARG A 612 -5.54 -31.23 16.25
CA ARG A 612 -5.84 -32.09 15.10
C ARG A 612 -6.22 -31.27 13.86
N PHE A 613 -7.04 -30.23 14.06
CA PHE A 613 -7.40 -29.27 12.99
C PHE A 613 -6.16 -28.58 12.39
N ILE A 614 -5.24 -28.10 13.21
CA ILE A 614 -3.98 -27.48 12.79
C ILE A 614 -3.18 -28.44 11.89
N ARG A 615 -3.03 -29.69 12.28
CA ARG A 615 -2.30 -30.70 11.48
C ARG A 615 -3.01 -31.00 10.16
N ALA A 616 -4.31 -31.16 10.18
CA ALA A 616 -5.11 -31.47 8.99
C ALA A 616 -5.09 -30.34 7.94
N ASN A 617 -4.98 -29.09 8.40
CA ASN A 617 -5.03 -27.91 7.54
C ASN A 617 -3.67 -27.19 7.41
N ALA A 618 -2.58 -27.87 7.74
CA ALA A 618 -1.24 -27.29 7.79
C ALA A 618 -0.84 -26.59 6.50
N ALA A 619 -1.01 -27.23 5.36
CA ALA A 619 -0.66 -26.64 4.04
C ALA A 619 -1.49 -25.40 3.70
N LYS A 620 -2.79 -25.43 4.04
CA LYS A 620 -3.71 -24.30 3.80
C LYS A 620 -3.29 -23.03 4.51
N TYR A 621 -2.77 -23.14 5.74
CA TYR A 621 -2.43 -22.04 6.61
C TYR A 621 -0.91 -21.82 6.75
N LYS A 622 -0.09 -22.45 5.90
CA LYS A 622 1.38 -22.36 5.96
C LYS A 622 1.98 -22.76 7.32
N LEU A 623 1.45 -23.80 7.93
CA LEU A 623 1.90 -24.30 9.22
C LEU A 623 2.87 -25.49 9.05
N ASP A 624 4.02 -25.43 9.71
CA ASP A 624 4.94 -26.57 9.84
C ASP A 624 4.62 -27.33 11.13
N THR A 625 3.88 -28.41 11.01
CA THR A 625 3.48 -29.26 12.14
C THR A 625 4.50 -30.31 12.52
N SER A 626 5.73 -30.23 11.99
CA SER A 626 6.87 -31.00 12.53
C SER A 626 7.21 -30.58 13.96
N PHE A 627 6.80 -29.36 14.36
CA PHE A 627 6.87 -28.86 15.72
C PHE A 627 5.58 -28.09 16.08
N ILE A 628 4.91 -28.52 17.13
CA ILE A 628 3.79 -27.82 17.76
C ILE A 628 4.10 -27.62 19.24
N GLY A 629 4.46 -26.37 19.61
CA GLY A 629 4.49 -25.94 21.01
C GLY A 629 3.10 -25.54 21.50
N ILE A 630 2.87 -25.65 22.80
CA ILE A 630 1.65 -25.15 23.43
C ILE A 630 1.97 -24.38 24.70
N THR A 631 1.31 -23.25 24.89
CA THR A 631 1.50 -22.42 26.10
C THR A 631 0.19 -21.77 26.53
N GLY A 632 0.09 -21.44 27.79
CA GLY A 632 -1.05 -20.74 28.34
C GLY A 632 -0.81 -20.28 29.78
N PHE A 633 -1.68 -19.40 30.26
CA PHE A 633 -1.59 -18.86 31.62
C PHE A 633 -2.83 -19.20 32.44
N SER A 634 -2.67 -19.34 33.78
CA SER A 634 -3.75 -19.68 34.70
C SER A 634 -4.47 -20.99 34.27
N SER A 635 -5.79 -21.01 34.10
CA SER A 635 -6.52 -22.19 33.58
C SER A 635 -6.05 -22.63 32.18
N GLY A 636 -5.54 -21.72 31.34
CA GLY A 636 -4.92 -22.08 30.07
C GLY A 636 -3.58 -22.79 30.24
N GLY A 637 -2.79 -22.42 31.24
CA GLY A 637 -1.56 -23.11 31.64
C GLY A 637 -1.84 -24.54 32.13
N HIS A 638 -2.92 -24.74 32.90
CA HIS A 638 -3.40 -26.08 33.26
C HIS A 638 -3.74 -26.92 32.01
N LEU A 639 -4.51 -26.38 31.07
CA LEU A 639 -4.88 -27.10 29.84
C LEU A 639 -3.67 -27.40 28.97
N ALA A 640 -2.70 -26.49 28.87
CA ALA A 640 -1.43 -26.72 28.17
C ALA A 640 -0.65 -27.88 28.81
N SER A 641 -0.53 -27.90 30.15
CA SER A 641 0.11 -28.99 30.87
C SER A 641 -0.62 -30.33 30.69
N LEU A 642 -1.95 -30.30 30.74
CA LEU A 642 -2.77 -31.50 30.56
C LEU A 642 -2.62 -32.05 29.12
N ALA A 643 -2.59 -31.18 28.10
CA ALA A 643 -2.34 -31.59 26.72
C ALA A 643 -1.00 -32.32 26.56
N GLY A 644 0.07 -31.77 27.15
CA GLY A 644 1.40 -32.38 27.10
C GLY A 644 1.51 -33.68 27.88
N THR A 645 1.01 -33.73 29.11
CA THR A 645 1.10 -34.94 29.98
C THR A 645 0.20 -36.08 29.50
N THR A 646 -0.79 -35.77 28.67
CA THR A 646 -1.68 -36.78 28.05
C THR A 646 -1.40 -36.99 26.56
N ASN A 647 -0.18 -36.71 26.11
CA ASN A 647 0.28 -36.99 24.74
C ASN A 647 0.10 -38.50 24.41
N GLY A 648 -0.77 -38.79 23.42
CA GLY A 648 -1.05 -40.16 22.99
C GLY A 648 -1.99 -40.96 23.94
N VAL A 649 -2.43 -40.35 25.03
CA VAL A 649 -3.40 -40.95 25.96
C VAL A 649 -4.82 -40.61 25.53
N LYS A 650 -5.60 -41.63 25.16
CA LYS A 650 -6.99 -41.43 24.71
C LYS A 650 -7.98 -41.37 25.89
N SER A 651 -7.75 -42.20 26.90
CA SER A 651 -8.60 -42.22 28.08
C SER A 651 -7.81 -42.58 29.32
N TYR A 652 -8.31 -42.25 30.48
CA TYR A 652 -7.74 -42.61 31.77
C TYR A 652 -8.81 -43.18 32.70
N THR A 653 -8.51 -44.31 33.33
CA THR A 653 -9.46 -45.01 34.21
C THR A 653 -9.01 -44.97 35.65
N ILE A 654 -9.87 -44.50 36.55
CA ILE A 654 -9.69 -44.49 38.00
C ILE A 654 -10.88 -45.23 38.64
N GLY A 655 -10.61 -46.39 39.23
CA GLY A 655 -11.66 -47.23 39.76
C GLY A 655 -12.67 -47.66 38.68
N ALA A 656 -13.93 -47.39 38.88
CA ALA A 656 -14.99 -47.68 37.90
C ALA A 656 -15.25 -46.55 36.88
N LYS A 657 -14.50 -45.44 36.94
CA LYS A 657 -14.73 -44.26 36.07
C LYS A 657 -13.64 -44.18 35.02
N THR A 658 -14.06 -44.17 33.76
CA THR A 658 -13.18 -43.86 32.60
C THR A 658 -13.47 -42.44 32.10
N VAL A 659 -12.45 -41.64 31.92
CA VAL A 659 -12.51 -40.29 31.38
C VAL A 659 -11.90 -40.32 29.98
N ASP A 660 -12.66 -39.89 28.97
CA ASP A 660 -12.17 -39.71 27.60
C ASP A 660 -11.42 -38.40 27.50
N LEU A 661 -10.11 -38.48 27.37
CA LEU A 661 -9.21 -37.34 27.28
C LEU A 661 -8.92 -36.89 25.85
N GLU A 662 -9.26 -37.70 24.85
CA GLU A 662 -9.03 -37.35 23.41
C GLU A 662 -10.25 -36.68 22.81
N GLY A 663 -11.44 -37.19 23.11
CA GLY A 663 -12.69 -36.72 22.57
C GLY A 663 -12.86 -36.96 21.06
N ASN A 664 -14.08 -36.69 20.59
CA ASN A 664 -14.47 -36.82 19.18
C ASN A 664 -14.87 -35.48 18.54
N VAL A 665 -14.47 -34.35 19.13
CA VAL A 665 -14.79 -33.02 18.60
C VAL A 665 -14.05 -32.80 17.27
N GLY A 666 -14.73 -32.22 16.26
CA GLY A 666 -14.21 -31.86 14.97
C GLY A 666 -14.15 -33.00 13.95
N LEU A 667 -13.74 -32.69 12.73
CA LEU A 667 -13.74 -33.57 11.55
C LEU A 667 -12.47 -34.39 11.37
N TYR A 668 -11.47 -34.25 12.25
CA TYR A 668 -10.13 -34.78 12.02
C TYR A 668 -9.65 -35.79 13.09
N PRO A 669 -10.40 -36.85 13.42
CA PRO A 669 -10.05 -37.78 14.49
C PRO A 669 -8.82 -38.66 14.17
N SER A 670 -8.46 -38.78 12.90
CA SER A 670 -7.30 -39.56 12.45
C SER A 670 -5.95 -38.83 12.63
N PHE A 671 -5.97 -37.52 12.84
CA PHE A 671 -4.76 -36.74 13.06
C PHE A 671 -4.31 -36.80 14.54
N SER A 672 -3.01 -36.63 14.76
CA SER A 672 -2.42 -36.65 16.11
C SER A 672 -2.73 -35.35 16.85
N SER A 673 -3.11 -35.45 18.11
CA SER A 673 -3.27 -34.32 19.05
C SER A 673 -1.99 -34.06 19.88
N ARG A 674 -0.85 -34.70 19.57
CA ARG A 674 0.39 -34.55 20.31
C ARG A 674 1.00 -33.16 20.14
N VAL A 675 1.66 -32.68 21.21
CA VAL A 675 2.48 -31.45 21.22
C VAL A 675 3.93 -31.81 21.55
N ASP A 676 4.87 -31.00 21.08
CA ASP A 676 6.30 -31.25 21.19
C ASP A 676 6.95 -30.48 22.35
N ALA A 677 6.36 -29.36 22.75
CA ALA A 677 6.80 -28.55 23.88
C ALA A 677 5.61 -27.92 24.62
N VAL A 678 5.77 -27.78 25.94
CA VAL A 678 4.76 -27.17 26.82
C VAL A 678 5.41 -26.09 27.69
N VAL A 679 4.76 -24.93 27.73
CA VAL A 679 5.09 -23.88 28.72
C VAL A 679 3.84 -23.55 29.52
N ASN A 680 3.92 -23.76 30.83
CA ASN A 680 2.86 -23.45 31.79
C ASN A 680 3.20 -22.18 32.55
N TRP A 681 2.38 -21.12 32.37
CA TRP A 681 2.48 -19.90 33.13
C TRP A 681 1.48 -19.92 34.28
N PHE A 682 1.99 -20.26 35.51
CA PHE A 682 1.23 -20.30 36.77
C PHE A 682 -0.14 -21.01 36.70
N GLY A 683 -0.27 -22.00 35.82
CA GLY A 683 -1.46 -22.87 35.79
C GLY A 683 -1.51 -23.80 37.00
N PRO A 684 -2.70 -24.02 37.59
CA PRO A 684 -2.84 -24.96 38.69
C PRO A 684 -2.59 -26.40 38.21
N ILE A 685 -1.70 -27.11 38.89
CA ILE A 685 -1.32 -28.49 38.57
C ILE A 685 -1.87 -29.51 39.58
N ASP A 686 -2.27 -29.06 40.78
CA ASP A 686 -2.87 -29.86 41.82
C ASP A 686 -4.24 -29.32 42.18
N MET A 687 -5.28 -29.86 41.55
CA MET A 687 -6.68 -29.45 41.74
C MET A 687 -7.21 -29.80 43.13
N THR A 688 -6.60 -30.74 43.85
CA THR A 688 -7.04 -31.13 45.17
C THR A 688 -6.76 -30.05 46.25
N ARG A 689 -5.80 -29.17 45.96
CA ARG A 689 -5.43 -28.05 46.83
C ARG A 689 -6.22 -26.75 46.58
N MET A 690 -6.95 -26.66 45.48
CA MET A 690 -7.68 -25.42 45.13
C MET A 690 -8.78 -25.09 46.16
N GLU A 691 -9.47 -26.06 46.71
CA GLU A 691 -10.49 -25.84 47.73
C GLU A 691 -9.94 -25.25 49.04
N THR A 692 -8.70 -25.61 49.40
CA THR A 692 -8.00 -25.08 50.59
C THR A 692 -7.57 -23.60 50.40
N LEU A 693 -7.16 -23.22 49.18
CA LEU A 693 -6.80 -21.85 48.85
C LEU A 693 -8.03 -20.94 48.80
N LEU A 694 -9.17 -21.41 48.31
CA LEU A 694 -10.41 -20.66 48.29
C LEU A 694 -10.96 -20.39 49.73
N LYS A 695 -10.74 -21.32 50.66
CA LYS A 695 -11.12 -21.14 52.09
C LYS A 695 -10.24 -20.16 52.85
N LEU A 696 -9.03 -19.85 52.35
CA LEU A 696 -8.07 -18.92 52.95
C LEU A 696 -8.27 -17.45 52.56
N ASN A 697 -9.35 -17.11 51.85
CA ASN A 697 -9.69 -15.74 51.42
C ASN A 697 -8.50 -15.01 50.73
N ILE A 698 -7.60 -15.70 50.08
CA ILE A 698 -6.56 -15.09 49.28
C ILE A 698 -7.22 -14.55 48.01
N HIS A 699 -7.51 -13.27 48.03
CA HIS A 699 -7.85 -12.53 46.80
C HIS A 699 -6.63 -12.61 45.87
N LEU A 700 -6.73 -13.47 44.87
CA LEU A 700 -5.83 -13.42 43.70
C LEU A 700 -6.08 -12.08 43.02
N LEU A 701 -5.20 -11.11 43.27
CA LEU A 701 -5.09 -9.93 42.42
C LEU A 701 -4.68 -10.42 41.04
N VAL A 702 -5.61 -10.39 40.11
CA VAL A 702 -5.30 -10.48 38.68
C VAL A 702 -4.74 -9.14 38.28
N ILE A 703 -3.42 -9.07 38.06
CA ILE A 703 -2.75 -7.95 37.40
C ILE A 703 -2.92 -8.12 35.90
#